data_1570ab5336e8d92d7d08cdbe0d1162b6
#
_entry.id   1570ab5336e8d92d7d08cdbe0d1162b6
#
_cell.length_a   1.000
_cell.length_b   1.000
_cell.length_c   1.000
_cell.angle_alpha   90.00
_cell.angle_beta   90.00
_cell.angle_gamma   90.00
#
_symmetry.space_group_name_H-M   'P 1'
#
loop_
_entity.id
_entity.type
_entity.pdbx_description
1 polymer ?
#
loop_
_entity_poly.entity_id
_entity_poly.type
_entity_poly.pdbx_seq_one_letter_code
_entity_poly.pdbx_strand_id
1 'polypeptide(L)'
;MMRTARTQLFLVLIALALPALGQNAAQFISWGDSAMADEDHYGASRFYAEALALEGGRMAIQWKYAEACRLSNQYPQAADAYEKVQRKDMGRTWPEVWRWLGEMQLCAGRYDDAQKTWQKVKQKEKDKSSIAARRANHALEGIALAKTLMAAPEDVEIEHLPEPLNTYDSEFGARTGPDSTIYLSSLRGEINADDEVRDPASYRTSIYRNRSTGAGFSAGERFFPQETAPHANAAWSPDGERFYFTRCPANGPCVLMMRSSAGVVPVSGLGDAVGSTQPMVVLVGGQETLFFASDRPGGEGGMDIWRADLSLGIASNPRPLGPPVNTPGNETCPFYDTDQRKLYFSSDFLPGFGGYDNFMSVDSAGRFTAPVNFGFPLNGPANDLYPTFDARTMSGYFTSNRIGSLAKKGATCCNDIYRYSYPHQKPIVPSVVEDTLMTAERRITSLREKLPIRLYFHNDEPDPRSWDTLTSLTYEQTYRAYKTLLPDYHQAWGDNADGRKAIDRFFAEHVDAGFNRLNDFIGLLKQALIEGQRIELQVRGFASPLAKSDYNANLSLRRISSMVNYLRSVDDGALRPYLDSGALRISTSPFGEDRSATGVSDQLEDLQGSVYSVGASLERRIEIEQVLLGAAAAPIIHAIDAGGISEDIGVLHQAGQRSATIRVRNTTGKPLRFTGGRPDCDCMTFTFPEGTLEPGAIGEITAAFNGRAPLGPLSRGVTITTDGEPATLRLVITATVEPHE
;
A
#
# COMPACT_ATOMS: atom_id res chain seq x y z
N MET A 1 -2.39 -109.99 20.03
CA MET A 1 -2.82 -110.16 18.59
C MET A 1 -4.05 -109.19 18.41
N MET A 2 -3.81 -108.05 18.05
CA MET A 2 -4.89 -107.07 17.74
C MET A 2 -4.45 -106.23 16.56
N ARG A 3 -5.16 -106.36 15.46
CA ARG A 3 -5.02 -105.44 14.28
C ARG A 3 -5.79 -104.19 14.50
N THR A 4 -5.15 -103.07 14.50
CA THR A 4 -5.73 -101.73 14.50
C THR A 4 -6.10 -101.26 13.09
N ALA A 5 -7.36 -101.04 12.81
CA ALA A 5 -7.90 -100.40 11.62
C ALA A 5 -7.55 -98.91 11.63
N ARG A 6 -6.86 -98.40 10.62
CA ARG A 6 -6.70 -96.97 10.34
C ARG A 6 -7.87 -96.53 9.48
N THR A 7 -8.71 -95.70 10.04
CA THR A 7 -9.68 -94.91 9.32
C THR A 7 -9.06 -93.65 8.83
N GLN A 8 -8.86 -93.50 7.50
CA GLN A 8 -8.42 -92.26 6.90
C GLN A 8 -9.65 -91.34 6.74
N LEU A 9 -9.65 -90.23 7.46
CA LEU A 9 -10.57 -89.14 7.32
C LEU A 9 -10.08 -88.21 6.20
N PHE A 10 -10.74 -88.22 5.02
CA PHE A 10 -10.51 -87.27 3.95
C PHE A 10 -11.20 -85.96 4.34
N LEU A 11 -10.41 -84.96 4.78
CA LEU A 11 -10.85 -83.59 4.91
C LEU A 11 -10.85 -82.95 3.51
N VAL A 12 -12.03 -82.83 2.93
CA VAL A 12 -12.26 -82.01 1.73
C VAL A 12 -12.23 -80.54 2.21
N LEU A 13 -11.09 -79.91 2.01
CA LEU A 13 -10.97 -78.45 2.11
C LEU A 13 -11.70 -77.85 0.89
N ILE A 14 -12.96 -77.46 1.07
CA ILE A 14 -13.60 -76.52 0.17
C ILE A 14 -12.98 -75.16 0.43
N ALA A 15 -11.98 -74.81 -0.37
CA ALA A 15 -11.52 -73.46 -0.48
C ALA A 15 -12.69 -72.59 -1.02
N LEU A 16 -13.46 -71.98 -0.18
CA LEU A 16 -14.28 -70.86 -0.54
C LEU A 16 -13.33 -69.75 -1.03
N ALA A 17 -13.09 -69.71 -2.35
CA ALA A 17 -12.60 -68.52 -3.00
C ALA A 17 -13.63 -67.43 -2.82
N LEU A 18 -13.50 -66.69 -1.74
CA LEU A 18 -14.13 -65.34 -1.68
C LEU A 18 -13.60 -64.62 -2.91
N PRO A 19 -14.44 -64.14 -3.82
CA PRO A 19 -13.97 -63.27 -4.84
C PRO A 19 -13.33 -62.10 -4.06
N ALA A 20 -12.02 -61.93 -4.17
CA ALA A 20 -11.44 -60.67 -3.83
C ALA A 20 -12.19 -59.66 -4.65
N LEU A 21 -13.06 -58.90 -4.00
CA LEU A 21 -13.73 -57.74 -4.60
C LEU A 21 -12.59 -56.81 -4.99
N GLY A 22 -12.02 -57.03 -6.16
CA GLY A 22 -11.01 -56.15 -6.74
C GLY A 22 -11.64 -54.80 -6.80
N GLN A 23 -10.99 -53.83 -6.18
CA GLN A 23 -11.39 -52.45 -6.26
C GLN A 23 -11.56 -52.09 -7.74
N ASN A 24 -12.74 -51.54 -8.11
CA ASN A 24 -13.04 -51.17 -9.49
C ASN A 24 -12.89 -49.66 -9.69
N ALA A 25 -12.79 -49.20 -10.92
CA ALA A 25 -12.63 -47.80 -11.24
C ALA A 25 -13.76 -46.92 -10.67
N ALA A 26 -15.00 -47.42 -10.63
CA ALA A 26 -16.13 -46.66 -10.08
C ALA A 26 -15.99 -46.39 -8.57
N GLN A 27 -15.41 -47.34 -7.84
CA GLN A 27 -15.15 -47.20 -6.40
C GLN A 27 -14.05 -46.14 -6.14
N PHE A 28 -12.95 -46.17 -6.90
CA PHE A 28 -11.90 -45.13 -6.82
C PHE A 28 -12.43 -43.76 -7.22
N ILE A 29 -13.29 -43.67 -8.25
CA ILE A 29 -13.93 -42.38 -8.60
C ILE A 29 -14.78 -41.87 -7.44
N SER A 30 -15.58 -42.71 -6.79
CA SER A 30 -16.42 -42.33 -5.65
C SER A 30 -15.56 -41.83 -4.47
N TRP A 31 -14.45 -42.51 -4.16
CA TRP A 31 -13.55 -42.06 -3.12
C TRP A 31 -12.84 -40.75 -3.49
N GLY A 32 -12.46 -40.60 -4.75
CA GLY A 32 -11.91 -39.34 -5.25
C GLY A 32 -12.91 -38.18 -5.17
N ASP A 33 -14.17 -38.42 -5.51
CA ASP A 33 -15.24 -37.42 -5.41
C ASP A 33 -15.52 -37.01 -3.94
N SER A 34 -15.45 -37.98 -3.01
CA SER A 34 -15.56 -37.72 -1.58
C SER A 34 -14.37 -36.88 -1.07
N ALA A 35 -13.17 -37.29 -1.43
CA ALA A 35 -11.95 -36.54 -1.04
C ALA A 35 -11.95 -35.10 -1.60
N MET A 36 -12.45 -34.89 -2.84
CA MET A 36 -12.65 -33.54 -3.38
C MET A 36 -13.66 -32.72 -2.58
N ALA A 37 -14.72 -33.35 -2.12
CA ALA A 37 -15.73 -32.66 -1.30
C ALA A 37 -15.21 -32.32 0.11
N ASP A 38 -14.29 -33.12 0.63
CA ASP A 38 -13.61 -32.91 1.91
C ASP A 38 -12.34 -32.04 1.77
N GLU A 39 -12.10 -31.42 0.59
CA GLU A 39 -10.94 -30.61 0.24
C GLU A 39 -9.57 -31.35 0.33
N ASP A 40 -9.58 -32.68 0.46
CA ASP A 40 -8.37 -33.51 0.34
C ASP A 40 -8.02 -33.74 -1.14
N HIS A 41 -7.52 -32.68 -1.78
CA HIS A 41 -7.21 -32.70 -3.22
C HIS A 41 -6.05 -33.67 -3.54
N TYR A 42 -5.13 -33.86 -2.61
CA TYR A 42 -4.03 -34.81 -2.80
C TYR A 42 -4.55 -36.26 -2.75
N GLY A 43 -5.36 -36.61 -1.77
CA GLY A 43 -6.03 -37.91 -1.71
C GLY A 43 -6.89 -38.18 -2.93
N ALA A 44 -7.67 -37.16 -3.36
CA ALA A 44 -8.47 -37.23 -4.58
C ALA A 44 -7.61 -37.53 -5.82
N SER A 45 -6.46 -36.87 -5.97
CA SER A 45 -5.56 -37.12 -7.10
C SER A 45 -5.07 -38.57 -7.15
N ARG A 46 -4.77 -39.15 -6.00
CA ARG A 46 -4.37 -40.56 -5.92
C ARG A 46 -5.48 -41.51 -6.32
N PHE A 47 -6.71 -41.29 -5.79
CA PHE A 47 -7.86 -42.12 -6.14
C PHE A 47 -8.20 -42.05 -7.64
N TYR A 48 -8.16 -40.86 -8.23
CA TYR A 48 -8.38 -40.71 -9.66
C TYR A 48 -7.25 -41.32 -10.50
N ALA A 49 -5.99 -41.30 -10.04
CA ALA A 49 -4.88 -41.98 -10.69
C ALA A 49 -5.12 -43.52 -10.74
N GLU A 50 -5.55 -44.14 -9.64
CA GLU A 50 -5.92 -45.53 -9.58
C GLU A 50 -7.11 -45.88 -10.53
N ALA A 51 -8.11 -45.00 -10.54
CA ALA A 51 -9.25 -45.15 -11.48
C ALA A 51 -8.77 -45.12 -12.96
N LEU A 52 -7.82 -44.23 -13.29
CA LEU A 52 -7.25 -44.11 -14.62
C LEU A 52 -6.33 -45.30 -14.99
N ALA A 53 -5.68 -45.89 -13.99
CA ALA A 53 -4.90 -47.13 -14.22
C ALA A 53 -5.80 -48.29 -14.63
N LEU A 54 -7.00 -48.37 -14.08
CA LEU A 54 -7.99 -49.41 -14.40
C LEU A 54 -8.78 -49.12 -15.69
N GLU A 55 -9.20 -47.87 -15.90
CA GLU A 55 -9.99 -47.44 -17.06
C GLU A 55 -9.28 -46.27 -17.79
N GLY A 56 -8.12 -46.54 -18.37
CA GLY A 56 -7.39 -45.55 -19.12
C GLY A 56 -8.16 -45.00 -20.31
N GLY A 57 -8.30 -43.70 -20.40
CA GLY A 57 -8.89 -43.03 -21.56
C GLY A 57 -10.25 -42.42 -21.36
N ARG A 58 -10.91 -42.57 -20.20
CA ARG A 58 -12.14 -41.84 -19.86
C ARG A 58 -11.80 -40.36 -19.55
N MET A 59 -12.18 -39.46 -20.45
CA MET A 59 -11.83 -38.03 -20.35
C MET A 59 -12.41 -37.37 -19.08
N ALA A 60 -13.58 -37.79 -18.60
CA ALA A 60 -14.14 -37.26 -17.36
C ALA A 60 -13.28 -37.58 -16.13
N ILE A 61 -12.66 -38.78 -16.07
CA ILE A 61 -11.74 -39.12 -14.98
C ILE A 61 -10.44 -38.33 -15.16
N GLN A 62 -9.97 -38.22 -16.40
CA GLN A 62 -8.75 -37.45 -16.70
C GLN A 62 -8.89 -35.97 -16.31
N TRP A 63 -10.08 -35.37 -16.53
CA TRP A 63 -10.41 -34.03 -16.08
C TRP A 63 -10.40 -33.91 -14.55
N LYS A 64 -11.10 -34.81 -13.85
CA LYS A 64 -11.11 -34.84 -12.38
C LYS A 64 -9.72 -34.98 -11.79
N TYR A 65 -8.89 -35.85 -12.39
CA TYR A 65 -7.49 -36.01 -12.00
C TYR A 65 -6.70 -34.73 -12.20
N ALA A 66 -6.86 -34.05 -13.34
CA ALA A 66 -6.21 -32.79 -13.62
C ALA A 66 -6.57 -31.70 -12.60
N GLU A 67 -7.87 -31.58 -12.27
CA GLU A 67 -8.36 -30.65 -11.26
C GLU A 67 -7.79 -30.94 -9.87
N ALA A 68 -7.78 -32.20 -9.45
CA ALA A 68 -7.23 -32.63 -8.16
C ALA A 68 -5.72 -32.34 -8.08
N CYS A 69 -4.95 -32.62 -9.17
CA CYS A 69 -3.54 -32.29 -9.26
C CYS A 69 -3.29 -30.78 -9.22
N ARG A 70 -4.12 -29.97 -9.92
CA ARG A 70 -4.01 -28.51 -9.92
C ARG A 70 -4.21 -27.93 -8.52
N LEU A 71 -5.27 -28.38 -7.84
CA LEU A 71 -5.64 -27.91 -6.51
C LEU A 71 -4.66 -28.35 -5.41
N SER A 72 -3.92 -29.45 -5.65
CA SER A 72 -2.87 -29.93 -4.75
C SER A 72 -1.45 -29.55 -5.21
N ASN A 73 -1.31 -28.55 -6.09
CA ASN A 73 -0.06 -28.00 -6.60
C ASN A 73 0.86 -29.03 -7.29
N GLN A 74 0.32 -30.15 -7.79
CA GLN A 74 1.07 -31.15 -8.56
C GLN A 74 1.17 -30.69 -10.03
N TYR A 75 1.88 -29.59 -10.27
CA TYR A 75 1.87 -28.85 -11.52
C TYR A 75 2.23 -29.66 -12.76
N PRO A 76 3.33 -30.47 -12.79
CA PRO A 76 3.64 -31.30 -13.93
C PRO A 76 2.54 -32.31 -14.26
N GLN A 77 1.99 -33.00 -13.24
CA GLN A 77 0.93 -33.98 -13.40
C GLN A 77 -0.37 -33.34 -13.91
N ALA A 78 -0.70 -32.17 -13.38
CA ALA A 78 -1.85 -31.37 -13.82
C ALA A 78 -1.69 -30.98 -15.30
N ALA A 79 -0.53 -30.43 -15.69
CA ALA A 79 -0.24 -30.05 -17.07
C ALA A 79 -0.39 -31.23 -18.03
N ASP A 80 0.19 -32.38 -17.70
CA ASP A 80 0.11 -33.59 -18.53
C ASP A 80 -1.34 -34.12 -18.63
N ALA A 81 -2.09 -34.02 -17.54
CA ALA A 81 -3.48 -34.44 -17.52
C ALA A 81 -4.37 -33.52 -18.36
N TYR A 82 -4.24 -32.21 -18.20
CA TYR A 82 -4.96 -31.24 -19.03
C TYR A 82 -4.58 -31.34 -20.50
N GLU A 83 -3.31 -31.60 -20.83
CA GLU A 83 -2.88 -31.79 -22.20
C GLU A 83 -3.57 -32.98 -22.86
N LYS A 84 -3.74 -34.11 -22.13
CA LYS A 84 -4.51 -35.27 -22.61
C LYS A 84 -6.00 -34.92 -22.86
N VAL A 85 -6.61 -34.17 -21.92
CA VAL A 85 -7.98 -33.70 -22.10
C VAL A 85 -8.07 -32.76 -23.30
N GLN A 86 -7.18 -31.76 -23.39
CA GLN A 86 -7.17 -30.79 -24.47
C GLN A 86 -7.04 -31.43 -25.85
N ARG A 87 -6.17 -32.42 -26.02
CA ARG A 87 -5.96 -33.10 -27.30
C ARG A 87 -7.19 -33.85 -27.80
N LYS A 88 -8.02 -34.41 -26.91
CA LYS A 88 -9.22 -35.18 -27.27
C LYS A 88 -10.49 -34.37 -27.27
N ASP A 89 -10.68 -33.50 -26.26
CA ASP A 89 -11.90 -32.72 -26.08
C ASP A 89 -11.86 -31.38 -26.85
N MET A 90 -10.67 -30.81 -27.04
CA MET A 90 -10.47 -29.53 -27.72
C MET A 90 -11.21 -28.35 -27.08
N GLY A 91 -11.65 -28.50 -25.83
CA GLY A 91 -12.45 -27.50 -25.09
C GLY A 91 -13.93 -27.51 -25.43
N ARG A 92 -14.50 -28.64 -25.91
CA ARG A 92 -15.93 -28.80 -26.19
C ARG A 92 -16.75 -29.01 -24.93
N THR A 93 -16.27 -29.90 -24.07
CA THR A 93 -16.90 -30.23 -22.79
C THR A 93 -16.39 -29.33 -21.68
N TRP A 94 -15.09 -29.05 -21.70
CA TRP A 94 -14.39 -28.23 -20.71
C TRP A 94 -13.70 -27.05 -21.41
N PRO A 95 -14.42 -25.93 -21.67
CA PRO A 95 -13.86 -24.75 -22.36
C PRO A 95 -12.61 -24.17 -21.68
N GLU A 96 -12.55 -24.22 -20.35
CA GLU A 96 -11.46 -23.74 -19.51
C GLU A 96 -10.16 -24.58 -19.60
N VAL A 97 -10.18 -25.75 -20.25
CA VAL A 97 -9.01 -26.62 -20.38
C VAL A 97 -7.79 -25.91 -20.97
N TRP A 98 -8.01 -24.99 -21.91
CA TRP A 98 -6.92 -24.23 -22.52
C TRP A 98 -6.25 -23.28 -21.54
N ARG A 99 -7.05 -22.61 -20.71
CA ARG A 99 -6.54 -21.74 -19.66
C ARG A 99 -5.76 -22.54 -18.61
N TRP A 100 -6.38 -23.60 -18.04
CA TRP A 100 -5.74 -24.39 -17.00
C TRP A 100 -4.48 -25.11 -17.49
N LEU A 101 -4.47 -25.58 -18.74
CA LEU A 101 -3.27 -26.13 -19.36
C LEU A 101 -2.15 -25.10 -19.41
N GLY A 102 -2.44 -23.89 -19.88
CA GLY A 102 -1.47 -22.80 -19.95
C GLY A 102 -0.92 -22.41 -18.58
N GLU A 103 -1.79 -22.28 -17.56
CA GLU A 103 -1.39 -21.98 -16.17
C GLU A 103 -0.49 -23.09 -15.61
N MET A 104 -0.89 -24.35 -15.73
CA MET A 104 -0.10 -25.48 -15.20
C MET A 104 1.21 -25.68 -15.93
N GLN A 105 1.29 -25.35 -17.21
CA GLN A 105 2.56 -25.35 -17.95
C GLN A 105 3.50 -24.24 -17.46
N LEU A 106 2.97 -23.06 -17.09
CA LEU A 106 3.75 -22.01 -16.45
C LEU A 106 4.27 -22.47 -15.09
N CYS A 107 3.38 -22.95 -14.22
CA CYS A 107 3.74 -23.41 -12.88
C CYS A 107 4.71 -24.61 -12.89
N ALA A 108 4.72 -25.39 -13.97
CA ALA A 108 5.68 -26.48 -14.20
C ALA A 108 7.00 -26.01 -14.85
N GLY A 109 7.16 -24.71 -15.14
CA GLY A 109 8.35 -24.17 -15.83
C GLY A 109 8.45 -24.53 -17.32
N ARG A 110 7.34 -25.03 -17.93
CA ARG A 110 7.28 -25.44 -19.33
C ARG A 110 6.97 -24.25 -20.25
N TYR A 111 7.81 -23.23 -20.23
CA TYR A 111 7.55 -21.93 -20.88
C TYR A 111 7.30 -22.02 -22.39
N ASP A 112 8.01 -22.92 -23.11
CA ASP A 112 7.81 -23.05 -24.55
C ASP A 112 6.44 -23.65 -24.89
N ASP A 113 5.96 -24.60 -24.09
CA ASP A 113 4.63 -25.19 -24.25
C ASP A 113 3.53 -24.21 -23.80
N ALA A 114 3.74 -23.54 -22.67
CA ALA A 114 2.87 -22.48 -22.19
C ALA A 114 2.69 -21.37 -23.23
N GLN A 115 3.78 -20.94 -23.87
CA GLN A 115 3.74 -19.93 -24.92
C GLN A 115 2.81 -20.34 -26.08
N LYS A 116 2.93 -21.58 -26.55
CA LYS A 116 2.05 -22.11 -27.61
C LYS A 116 0.58 -22.15 -27.17
N THR A 117 0.35 -22.59 -25.94
CA THR A 117 -1.00 -22.69 -25.37
C THR A 117 -1.62 -21.31 -25.23
N TRP A 118 -0.92 -20.35 -24.63
CA TRP A 118 -1.43 -18.98 -24.44
C TRP A 118 -1.61 -18.22 -25.77
N GLN A 119 -0.77 -18.45 -26.76
CA GLN A 119 -1.00 -17.92 -28.11
C GLN A 119 -2.32 -18.44 -28.70
N LYS A 120 -2.67 -19.73 -28.46
CA LYS A 120 -3.96 -20.29 -28.89
C LYS A 120 -5.14 -19.69 -28.12
N VAL A 121 -5.02 -19.47 -26.81
CA VAL A 121 -6.04 -18.79 -26.01
C VAL A 121 -6.27 -17.39 -26.59
N LYS A 122 -5.21 -16.61 -26.79
CA LYS A 122 -5.27 -15.24 -27.36
C LYS A 122 -5.90 -15.21 -28.76
N GLN A 123 -5.62 -16.22 -29.59
CA GLN A 123 -6.22 -16.32 -30.93
C GLN A 123 -7.71 -16.67 -30.89
N LYS A 124 -8.13 -17.53 -29.98
CA LYS A 124 -9.55 -17.94 -29.82
C LYS A 124 -10.41 -16.84 -29.22
N GLU A 125 -9.83 -16.02 -28.36
CA GLU A 125 -10.57 -14.95 -27.68
C GLU A 125 -10.88 -13.81 -28.66
N LYS A 126 -12.17 -13.58 -28.91
CA LYS A 126 -12.65 -12.56 -29.85
C LYS A 126 -12.67 -11.18 -29.22
N ASP A 127 -13.09 -11.11 -27.98
CA ASP A 127 -13.10 -9.86 -27.21
C ASP A 127 -11.69 -9.63 -26.62
N LYS A 128 -10.99 -8.66 -27.19
CA LYS A 128 -9.63 -8.31 -26.75
C LYS A 128 -9.57 -7.58 -25.41
N SER A 129 -10.72 -7.09 -24.93
CA SER A 129 -10.86 -6.46 -23.60
C SER A 129 -11.23 -7.45 -22.49
N SER A 130 -11.60 -8.68 -22.85
CA SER A 130 -12.00 -9.71 -21.89
C SER A 130 -10.87 -10.04 -20.91
N ILE A 131 -11.24 -10.50 -19.72
CA ILE A 131 -10.29 -10.97 -18.70
C ILE A 131 -9.40 -12.09 -19.28
N ALA A 132 -9.98 -13.00 -20.07
CA ALA A 132 -9.23 -14.09 -20.71
C ALA A 132 -8.17 -13.57 -21.69
N ALA A 133 -8.50 -12.53 -22.50
CA ALA A 133 -7.54 -11.91 -23.41
C ALA A 133 -6.43 -11.16 -22.65
N ARG A 134 -6.78 -10.43 -21.58
CA ARG A 134 -5.83 -9.74 -20.72
C ARG A 134 -4.88 -10.74 -20.04
N ARG A 135 -5.42 -11.82 -19.47
CA ARG A 135 -4.60 -12.88 -18.84
C ARG A 135 -3.66 -13.53 -19.86
N ALA A 136 -4.13 -13.82 -21.08
CA ALA A 136 -3.29 -14.38 -22.13
C ALA A 136 -2.15 -13.42 -22.55
N ASN A 137 -2.39 -12.12 -22.59
CA ASN A 137 -1.36 -11.12 -22.84
C ASN A 137 -0.31 -11.12 -21.72
N HIS A 138 -0.75 -11.02 -20.45
CA HIS A 138 0.14 -11.00 -19.30
C HIS A 138 0.96 -12.31 -19.19
N ALA A 139 0.35 -13.46 -19.48
CA ALA A 139 1.08 -14.74 -19.50
C ALA A 139 2.18 -14.74 -20.59
N LEU A 140 1.89 -14.24 -21.79
CA LEU A 140 2.89 -14.15 -22.87
C LEU A 140 4.01 -13.15 -22.56
N GLU A 141 3.67 -12.01 -21.96
CA GLU A 141 4.63 -11.02 -21.46
C GLU A 141 5.49 -11.62 -20.33
N GLY A 142 4.85 -12.33 -19.38
CA GLY A 142 5.54 -13.02 -18.29
C GLY A 142 6.50 -14.08 -18.79
N ILE A 143 6.12 -14.89 -19.81
CA ILE A 143 7.02 -15.87 -20.42
C ILE A 143 8.25 -15.19 -21.04
N ALA A 144 8.06 -14.08 -21.73
CA ALA A 144 9.19 -13.33 -22.33
C ALA A 144 10.08 -12.75 -21.22
N LEU A 145 9.49 -12.19 -20.16
CA LEU A 145 10.19 -11.69 -18.99
C LEU A 145 10.99 -12.82 -18.30
N ALA A 146 10.36 -13.96 -18.03
CA ALA A 146 10.99 -15.12 -17.39
C ALA A 146 12.21 -15.60 -18.17
N LYS A 147 12.09 -15.78 -19.48
CA LYS A 147 13.22 -16.19 -20.33
C LYS A 147 14.37 -15.19 -20.30
N THR A 148 14.08 -13.89 -20.22
CA THR A 148 15.10 -12.84 -20.15
C THR A 148 15.79 -12.83 -18.78
N LEU A 149 15.03 -12.82 -17.70
CA LEU A 149 15.57 -12.71 -16.35
C LEU A 149 16.25 -14.00 -15.87
N MET A 150 15.80 -15.17 -16.31
CA MET A 150 16.49 -16.43 -16.05
C MET A 150 17.84 -16.54 -16.77
N ALA A 151 18.03 -15.85 -17.89
CA ALA A 151 19.31 -15.75 -18.58
C ALA A 151 20.29 -14.78 -17.91
N ALA A 152 19.80 -13.85 -17.10
CA ALA A 152 20.57 -12.89 -16.32
C ALA A 152 19.96 -12.75 -14.91
N PRO A 153 20.21 -13.74 -14.02
CA PRO A 153 19.64 -13.75 -12.68
C PRO A 153 20.05 -12.53 -11.85
N GLU A 154 19.18 -12.11 -10.93
CA GLU A 154 19.53 -11.11 -9.91
C GLU A 154 20.66 -11.64 -9.01
N ASP A 155 21.53 -10.73 -8.58
CA ASP A 155 22.61 -11.01 -7.62
C ASP A 155 22.04 -11.03 -6.19
N VAL A 156 21.37 -12.12 -5.87
CA VAL A 156 20.69 -12.36 -4.61
C VAL A 156 20.95 -13.76 -4.10
N GLU A 157 21.26 -13.89 -2.82
CA GLU A 157 21.39 -15.18 -2.15
C GLU A 157 20.03 -15.59 -1.58
N ILE A 158 19.64 -16.86 -1.82
CA ILE A 158 18.41 -17.45 -1.27
C ILE A 158 18.79 -18.61 -0.35
N GLU A 159 18.30 -18.55 0.87
CA GLU A 159 18.45 -19.57 1.89
C GLU A 159 17.08 -20.22 2.18
N HIS A 160 17.00 -21.54 1.98
CA HIS A 160 15.87 -22.31 2.49
C HIS A 160 16.02 -22.46 4.00
N LEU A 161 15.09 -21.91 4.79
CA LEU A 161 15.23 -21.96 6.24
C LEU A 161 15.01 -23.39 6.75
N PRO A 162 15.86 -23.86 7.70
CA PRO A 162 15.85 -25.25 8.15
C PRO A 162 14.69 -25.53 9.13
N GLU A 163 14.52 -26.81 9.46
CA GLU A 163 13.79 -27.24 10.65
C GLU A 163 14.40 -26.59 11.92
N PRO A 164 13.61 -26.24 12.91
CA PRO A 164 12.19 -26.51 13.07
C PRO A 164 11.29 -25.36 12.56
N LEU A 165 11.82 -24.40 11.80
CA LEU A 165 11.03 -23.29 11.27
C LEU A 165 10.13 -23.78 10.12
N ASN A 166 10.72 -24.40 9.09
CA ASN A 166 9.98 -25.16 8.07
C ASN A 166 9.77 -26.60 8.54
N THR A 167 8.69 -27.23 8.11
CA THR A 167 8.35 -28.62 8.35
C THR A 167 7.86 -29.28 7.06
N TYR A 168 7.39 -30.52 7.13
CA TYR A 168 6.77 -31.19 5.98
C TYR A 168 5.32 -30.76 5.72
N ASP A 169 4.80 -29.80 6.51
CA ASP A 169 3.52 -29.14 6.30
C ASP A 169 3.71 -27.83 5.52
N SER A 170 2.76 -26.92 5.58
CA SER A 170 2.89 -25.60 4.94
C SER A 170 3.19 -24.51 5.96
N GLU A 171 4.29 -23.82 5.80
CA GLU A 171 4.68 -22.63 6.53
C GLU A 171 4.63 -21.40 5.62
N PHE A 172 4.08 -20.30 6.11
CA PHE A 172 3.95 -19.08 5.30
C PHE A 172 3.87 -17.80 6.13
N GLY A 173 4.13 -16.68 5.47
CA GLY A 173 3.90 -15.36 6.02
C GLY A 173 4.80 -15.01 7.20
N ALA A 174 6.10 -15.31 7.13
CA ALA A 174 7.06 -14.95 8.16
C ALA A 174 7.15 -13.44 8.36
N ARG A 175 7.12 -13.01 9.62
CA ARG A 175 7.27 -11.62 10.06
C ARG A 175 8.17 -11.55 11.28
N THR A 176 9.12 -10.63 11.29
CA THR A 176 9.91 -10.33 12.47
C THR A 176 9.12 -9.43 13.40
N GLY A 177 8.96 -9.84 14.65
CA GLY A 177 8.33 -9.03 15.70
C GLY A 177 9.31 -8.05 16.35
N PRO A 178 8.80 -7.18 17.23
CA PRO A 178 9.61 -6.17 17.95
C PRO A 178 10.75 -6.74 18.79
N ASP A 179 10.61 -7.98 19.24
CA ASP A 179 11.57 -8.72 20.07
C ASP A 179 12.54 -9.59 19.22
N SER A 180 12.62 -9.36 17.91
CA SER A 180 13.37 -10.18 16.94
C SER A 180 12.91 -11.64 16.86
N THR A 181 11.74 -11.96 17.40
CA THR A 181 11.09 -13.27 17.23
C THR A 181 10.46 -13.34 15.85
N ILE A 182 10.58 -14.49 15.17
CA ILE A 182 9.88 -14.73 13.92
C ILE A 182 8.49 -15.30 14.21
N TYR A 183 7.47 -14.65 13.71
CA TYR A 183 6.10 -15.11 13.69
C TYR A 183 5.76 -15.61 12.30
N LEU A 184 5.16 -16.78 12.21
CA LEU A 184 4.78 -17.42 10.97
C LEU A 184 3.45 -18.18 11.12
N SER A 185 2.81 -18.46 10.00
CA SER A 185 1.63 -19.32 9.97
C SER A 185 2.04 -20.71 9.53
N SER A 186 1.51 -21.73 10.17
CA SER A 186 1.80 -23.12 9.82
C SER A 186 0.57 -24.00 9.92
N LEU A 187 0.48 -24.96 9.02
CA LEU A 187 -0.58 -25.97 8.97
C LEU A 187 -0.17 -27.27 9.72
N ARG A 188 0.88 -27.23 10.53
CA ARG A 188 1.34 -28.40 11.29
C ARG A 188 0.32 -28.87 12.32
N GLY A 189 0.02 -30.17 12.29
CA GLY A 189 -0.80 -30.85 13.28
C GLY A 189 0.03 -31.57 14.36
N GLU A 190 -0.64 -32.18 15.34
CA GLU A 190 -0.01 -33.15 16.24
C GLU A 190 0.03 -34.50 15.54
N ILE A 191 1.25 -34.99 15.28
CA ILE A 191 1.49 -36.30 14.65
C ILE A 191 2.01 -37.30 15.68
N ASN A 192 1.70 -38.59 15.45
CA ASN A 192 2.26 -39.69 16.22
C ASN A 192 3.60 -40.17 15.64
N ALA A 193 4.19 -41.20 16.24
CA ALA A 193 5.46 -41.76 15.80
C ALA A 193 5.39 -42.38 14.38
N ASP A 194 4.20 -42.69 13.89
CA ASP A 194 3.94 -43.29 12.57
C ASP A 194 3.56 -42.23 11.50
N ASP A 195 3.81 -40.95 11.79
CA ASP A 195 3.46 -39.79 10.95
C ASP A 195 1.95 -39.63 10.68
N GLU A 196 1.09 -40.21 11.52
CA GLU A 196 -0.35 -40.02 11.43
C GLU A 196 -0.79 -38.82 12.29
N VAL A 197 -1.77 -38.07 11.81
CA VAL A 197 -2.37 -37.00 12.57
C VAL A 197 -3.09 -37.57 13.79
N ARG A 198 -2.56 -37.28 14.99
CA ARG A 198 -3.07 -37.81 16.25
C ARG A 198 -4.49 -37.33 16.55
N ASP A 199 -4.76 -36.06 16.26
CA ASP A 199 -6.07 -35.43 16.36
C ASP A 199 -6.33 -34.59 15.10
N PRO A 200 -7.26 -34.98 14.22
CA PRO A 200 -7.61 -34.21 13.02
C PRO A 200 -8.00 -32.75 13.34
N ALA A 201 -8.59 -32.48 14.52
CA ALA A 201 -8.91 -31.13 14.94
C ALA A 201 -7.67 -30.28 15.25
N SER A 202 -6.51 -30.89 15.46
CA SER A 202 -5.24 -30.18 15.66
C SER A 202 -4.62 -29.72 14.33
N TYR A 203 -5.00 -30.35 13.20
CA TYR A 203 -4.48 -30.04 11.86
C TYR A 203 -5.21 -28.83 11.29
N ARG A 204 -4.80 -27.67 11.75
CA ARG A 204 -5.35 -26.37 11.35
C ARG A 204 -4.26 -25.31 11.30
N THR A 205 -4.43 -24.32 10.43
CA THR A 205 -3.52 -23.18 10.37
C THR A 205 -3.49 -22.46 11.71
N SER A 206 -2.29 -22.27 12.23
CA SER A 206 -2.04 -21.56 13.50
C SER A 206 -0.81 -20.67 13.38
N ILE A 207 -0.78 -19.59 14.16
CA ILE A 207 0.39 -18.73 14.25
C ILE A 207 1.37 -19.32 15.25
N TYR A 208 2.62 -19.48 14.82
CA TYR A 208 3.76 -19.93 15.62
C TYR A 208 4.76 -18.81 15.80
N ARG A 209 5.48 -18.86 16.91
CA ARG A 209 6.64 -18.00 17.15
C ARG A 209 7.90 -18.85 17.33
N ASN A 210 8.97 -18.42 16.69
CA ASN A 210 10.28 -19.06 16.75
C ASN A 210 11.31 -18.00 17.11
N ARG A 211 12.11 -18.24 18.13
CA ARG A 211 13.19 -17.33 18.52
C ARG A 211 14.46 -17.69 17.77
N SER A 212 15.17 -16.66 17.28
CA SER A 212 16.52 -16.86 16.77
C SER A 212 17.44 -17.26 17.91
N THR A 213 18.28 -18.27 17.67
CA THR A 213 19.32 -18.75 18.59
C THR A 213 20.67 -18.65 17.88
N GLY A 214 21.77 -18.69 18.60
CA GLY A 214 23.09 -18.68 17.96
C GLY A 214 23.38 -19.85 17.02
N ALA A 215 22.53 -20.90 17.02
CA ALA A 215 22.65 -22.11 16.19
C ALA A 215 21.45 -22.32 15.22
N GLY A 216 20.57 -21.34 15.06
CA GLY A 216 19.38 -21.45 14.22
C GLY A 216 18.12 -20.91 14.91
N PHE A 217 17.05 -21.70 14.98
CA PHE A 217 15.77 -21.30 15.54
C PHE A 217 15.31 -22.25 16.64
N SER A 218 14.57 -21.71 17.63
CA SER A 218 13.89 -22.53 18.63
C SER A 218 12.77 -23.34 17.98
N ALA A 219 12.33 -24.42 18.64
CA ALA A 219 11.08 -25.08 18.29
C ALA A 219 9.93 -24.07 18.28
N GLY A 220 9.05 -24.19 17.28
CA GLY A 220 7.90 -23.30 17.14
C GLY A 220 6.88 -23.51 18.25
N GLU A 221 6.49 -22.42 18.91
CA GLU A 221 5.43 -22.41 19.95
C GLU A 221 4.16 -21.79 19.34
N ARG A 222 3.00 -22.41 19.54
CA ARG A 222 1.72 -21.79 19.17
C ARG A 222 1.54 -20.47 19.92
N PHE A 223 1.33 -19.39 19.20
CA PHE A 223 1.17 -18.06 19.80
C PHE A 223 -0.18 -17.89 20.51
N PHE A 224 -1.21 -18.59 20.02
CA PHE A 224 -2.55 -18.65 20.61
C PHE A 224 -2.92 -20.11 20.92
N PRO A 225 -2.38 -20.72 22.00
CA PRO A 225 -2.57 -22.15 22.27
C PRO A 225 -4.02 -22.53 22.59
N GLN A 226 -4.85 -21.58 23.02
CA GLN A 226 -6.26 -21.80 23.36
C GLN A 226 -7.22 -21.50 22.18
N GLU A 227 -6.71 -20.94 21.07
CA GLU A 227 -7.54 -20.63 19.91
C GLU A 227 -7.85 -21.92 19.14
N THR A 228 -9.13 -22.14 18.87
CA THR A 228 -9.63 -23.34 18.15
C THR A 228 -9.94 -23.07 16.69
N ALA A 229 -10.23 -21.82 16.31
CA ALA A 229 -10.44 -21.45 14.92
C ALA A 229 -9.10 -21.33 14.17
N PRO A 230 -9.04 -21.65 12.87
CA PRO A 230 -7.88 -21.35 12.05
C PRO A 230 -7.52 -19.87 12.11
N HIS A 231 -6.23 -19.58 12.29
CA HIS A 231 -5.73 -18.21 12.37
C HIS A 231 -4.32 -18.09 11.77
N ALA A 232 -4.05 -16.97 11.10
CA ALA A 232 -2.84 -16.77 10.30
C ALA A 232 -2.46 -15.30 10.19
N ASN A 233 -1.33 -15.03 9.52
CA ASN A 233 -0.91 -13.71 9.03
C ASN A 233 -0.64 -12.70 10.14
N ALA A 234 0.49 -12.87 10.79
CA ALA A 234 0.97 -12.01 11.87
C ALA A 234 1.35 -10.61 11.38
N ALA A 235 0.91 -9.57 12.09
CA ALA A 235 1.36 -8.19 11.90
C ALA A 235 1.39 -7.46 13.25
N TRP A 236 2.42 -6.65 13.47
CA TRP A 236 2.52 -5.78 14.64
C TRP A 236 2.15 -4.35 14.30
N SER A 237 1.56 -3.62 15.25
CA SER A 237 1.49 -2.17 15.15
C SER A 237 2.90 -1.55 15.20
N PRO A 238 3.10 -0.35 14.65
CA PRO A 238 4.41 0.31 14.65
C PRO A 238 5.01 0.53 16.04
N ASP A 239 4.17 0.71 17.07
CA ASP A 239 4.58 0.82 18.47
C ASP A 239 4.92 -0.54 19.15
N GLY A 240 4.61 -1.67 18.48
CA GLY A 240 4.83 -3.02 19.00
C GLY A 240 3.86 -3.46 20.09
N GLU A 241 2.84 -2.67 20.43
CA GLU A 241 1.91 -2.96 21.52
C GLU A 241 0.70 -3.80 21.11
N ARG A 242 0.33 -3.76 19.83
CA ARG A 242 -0.85 -4.44 19.28
C ARG A 242 -0.43 -5.44 18.21
N PHE A 243 -1.06 -6.60 18.25
CA PHE A 243 -0.82 -7.69 17.32
C PHE A 243 -2.08 -7.96 16.49
N TYR A 244 -1.97 -7.85 15.19
CA TYR A 244 -3.06 -8.07 14.24
C TYR A 244 -2.88 -9.41 13.52
N PHE A 245 -3.99 -10.09 13.25
CA PHE A 245 -3.98 -11.39 12.58
C PHE A 245 -5.32 -11.69 11.91
N THR A 246 -5.32 -12.67 11.03
CA THR A 246 -6.52 -13.20 10.39
C THR A 246 -7.09 -14.36 11.21
N ARG A 247 -8.39 -14.41 11.43
CA ARG A 247 -9.13 -15.54 11.99
C ARG A 247 -10.20 -15.97 11.01
N CYS A 248 -10.28 -17.27 10.70
CA CYS A 248 -11.27 -17.84 9.79
C CYS A 248 -12.21 -18.77 10.57
N PRO A 249 -13.41 -18.31 10.95
CA PRO A 249 -14.39 -19.18 11.61
C PRO A 249 -14.95 -20.24 10.65
N ALA A 250 -15.41 -21.36 11.18
CA ALA A 250 -15.99 -22.43 10.37
C ALA A 250 -17.23 -21.99 9.57
N ASN A 251 -17.98 -21.02 10.10
CA ASN A 251 -19.15 -20.43 9.45
C ASN A 251 -18.95 -18.92 9.32
N GLY A 252 -18.73 -18.44 8.10
CA GLY A 252 -18.56 -17.02 7.81
C GLY A 252 -17.21 -16.67 7.20
N PRO A 253 -17.02 -15.41 6.80
CA PRO A 253 -15.77 -14.95 6.18
C PRO A 253 -14.63 -14.88 7.20
N CYS A 254 -13.41 -14.91 6.70
CA CYS A 254 -12.23 -14.57 7.51
C CYS A 254 -12.28 -13.10 7.95
N VAL A 255 -11.92 -12.82 9.18
CA VAL A 255 -11.93 -11.49 9.78
C VAL A 255 -10.57 -11.13 10.37
N LEU A 256 -10.28 -9.84 10.39
CA LEU A 256 -9.08 -9.33 11.07
C LEU A 256 -9.36 -9.18 12.56
N MET A 257 -8.40 -9.63 13.36
CA MET A 257 -8.42 -9.55 14.82
C MET A 257 -7.27 -8.68 15.31
N MET A 258 -7.48 -8.03 16.43
CA MET A 258 -6.44 -7.30 17.16
C MET A 258 -6.29 -7.88 18.58
N ARG A 259 -5.08 -8.19 18.99
CA ARG A 259 -4.70 -8.50 20.36
C ARG A 259 -3.97 -7.32 20.98
N SER A 260 -4.39 -6.91 22.16
CA SER A 260 -3.73 -5.91 23.01
C SER A 260 -3.65 -6.40 24.46
N SER A 261 -3.20 -5.57 25.37
CA SER A 261 -3.27 -5.84 26.82
C SER A 261 -4.70 -6.05 27.33
N ALA A 262 -5.71 -5.48 26.65
CA ALA A 262 -7.12 -5.63 26.99
C ALA A 262 -7.76 -6.94 26.50
N GLY A 263 -7.06 -7.73 25.66
CA GLY A 263 -7.55 -8.98 25.12
C GLY A 263 -7.54 -9.06 23.59
N VAL A 264 -8.32 -9.98 23.03
CA VAL A 264 -8.45 -10.21 21.59
C VAL A 264 -9.83 -9.76 21.12
N VAL A 265 -9.89 -8.82 20.18
CA VAL A 265 -11.14 -8.25 19.64
C VAL A 265 -11.08 -8.20 18.11
N PRO A 266 -12.22 -8.23 17.41
CA PRO A 266 -12.24 -7.97 15.96
C PRO A 266 -11.80 -6.53 15.65
N VAL A 267 -11.13 -6.34 14.51
CA VAL A 267 -10.94 -5.01 13.92
C VAL A 267 -12.29 -4.54 13.39
N SER A 268 -12.84 -3.50 13.99
CA SER A 268 -14.15 -2.96 13.61
C SER A 268 -14.03 -2.00 12.39
N GLY A 269 -15.19 -1.71 11.75
CA GLY A 269 -15.26 -0.76 10.64
C GLY A 269 -14.96 -1.35 9.25
N LEU A 270 -14.63 -2.65 9.17
CA LEU A 270 -14.40 -3.33 7.89
C LEU A 270 -15.65 -4.02 7.31
N GLY A 271 -16.72 -4.15 8.08
CA GLY A 271 -17.95 -4.86 7.71
C GLY A 271 -17.88 -6.36 8.03
N ASP A 272 -18.92 -6.89 8.67
CA ASP A 272 -18.93 -8.24 9.24
C ASP A 272 -19.22 -9.35 8.22
N ALA A 273 -19.72 -8.99 7.03
CA ALA A 273 -20.15 -9.93 5.99
C ALA A 273 -19.13 -10.16 4.87
N VAL A 274 -17.95 -9.54 4.94
CA VAL A 274 -16.94 -9.59 3.88
C VAL A 274 -15.60 -10.07 4.40
N GLY A 275 -14.93 -10.92 3.59
CA GLY A 275 -13.62 -11.45 3.91
C GLY A 275 -12.55 -10.35 4.02
N SER A 276 -11.72 -10.43 5.06
CA SER A 276 -10.56 -9.56 5.23
C SER A 276 -9.43 -10.37 5.83
N THR A 277 -8.28 -10.37 5.17
CA THR A 277 -7.13 -11.21 5.53
C THR A 277 -5.80 -10.45 5.38
N GLN A 278 -4.73 -11.03 5.89
CA GLN A 278 -3.34 -10.62 5.64
C GLN A 278 -3.09 -9.13 6.02
N PRO A 279 -3.29 -8.78 7.30
CA PRO A 279 -3.10 -7.41 7.76
C PRO A 279 -1.64 -6.99 7.70
N MET A 280 -1.41 -5.72 7.41
CA MET A 280 -0.15 -5.02 7.60
C MET A 280 -0.47 -3.63 8.14
N VAL A 281 0.08 -3.30 9.30
CA VAL A 281 -0.17 -2.02 9.99
C VAL A 281 1.10 -1.20 10.01
N VAL A 282 1.04 0.01 9.49
CA VAL A 282 2.20 0.92 9.37
C VAL A 282 1.79 2.36 9.65
N LEU A 283 2.76 3.23 9.87
CA LEU A 283 2.55 4.68 9.88
C LEU A 283 2.77 5.26 8.48
N VAL A 284 1.74 5.85 7.90
CA VAL A 284 1.83 6.59 6.65
C VAL A 284 1.50 8.05 6.94
N GLY A 285 2.49 8.93 6.83
CA GLY A 285 2.29 10.35 7.15
C GLY A 285 1.88 10.62 8.61
N GLY A 286 2.30 9.77 9.54
CA GLY A 286 1.96 9.89 10.97
C GLY A 286 0.61 9.28 11.37
N GLN A 287 -0.18 8.77 10.41
CA GLN A 287 -1.44 8.07 10.64
C GLN A 287 -1.24 6.56 10.53
N GLU A 288 -1.73 5.79 11.51
CA GLU A 288 -1.78 4.34 11.36
C GLU A 288 -2.67 3.96 10.18
N THR A 289 -2.11 3.17 9.29
CA THR A 289 -2.76 2.69 8.08
C THR A 289 -2.71 1.17 8.06
N LEU A 290 -3.87 0.56 7.86
CA LEU A 290 -4.03 -0.87 7.68
C LEU A 290 -4.07 -1.16 6.18
N PHE A 291 -3.11 -1.96 5.68
CA PHE A 291 -3.20 -2.65 4.40
C PHE A 291 -3.69 -4.07 4.64
N PHE A 292 -4.55 -4.57 3.77
CA PHE A 292 -5.12 -5.93 3.90
C PHE A 292 -5.63 -6.43 2.55
N ALA A 293 -5.78 -7.74 2.42
CA ALA A 293 -6.40 -8.35 1.24
C ALA A 293 -7.89 -8.65 1.52
N SER A 294 -8.74 -8.42 0.51
CA SER A 294 -10.18 -8.62 0.62
C SER A 294 -10.84 -8.82 -0.74
N ASP A 295 -11.83 -9.69 -0.78
CA ASP A 295 -12.72 -9.96 -1.92
C ASP A 295 -13.99 -9.10 -1.92
N ARG A 296 -14.00 -8.02 -1.14
CA ARG A 296 -15.15 -7.13 -1.00
C ARG A 296 -15.55 -6.45 -2.29
N PRO A 297 -16.85 -6.13 -2.50
CA PRO A 297 -17.30 -5.38 -3.66
C PRO A 297 -16.60 -4.01 -3.79
N GLY A 298 -16.28 -3.63 -5.03
CA GLY A 298 -15.61 -2.37 -5.35
C GLY A 298 -14.11 -2.53 -5.62
N GLY A 299 -13.58 -3.75 -5.61
CA GLY A 299 -12.26 -4.10 -6.13
C GLY A 299 -12.25 -4.29 -7.65
N GLU A 300 -11.12 -4.78 -8.17
CA GLU A 300 -10.89 -5.02 -9.59
C GLU A 300 -11.07 -6.49 -9.98
N GLY A 301 -10.93 -7.41 -9.01
CA GLY A 301 -10.87 -8.84 -9.30
C GLY A 301 -11.36 -9.76 -8.20
N GLY A 302 -10.54 -10.75 -7.87
CA GLY A 302 -10.77 -11.69 -6.78
C GLY A 302 -10.40 -11.07 -5.44
N MET A 303 -9.22 -11.42 -4.93
CA MET A 303 -8.65 -10.75 -3.76
C MET A 303 -7.90 -9.50 -4.23
N ASP A 304 -8.25 -8.36 -3.69
CA ASP A 304 -7.61 -7.08 -3.94
C ASP A 304 -6.89 -6.57 -2.69
N ILE A 305 -5.86 -5.75 -2.87
CA ILE A 305 -5.25 -5.03 -1.75
C ILE A 305 -6.05 -3.76 -1.46
N TRP A 306 -6.45 -3.62 -0.22
CA TRP A 306 -7.17 -2.49 0.33
C TRP A 306 -6.33 -1.77 1.36
N ARG A 307 -6.63 -0.49 1.59
CA ARG A 307 -6.13 0.27 2.74
C ARG A 307 -7.26 0.92 3.50
N ALA A 308 -7.07 1.09 4.80
CA ALA A 308 -7.97 1.83 5.68
C ALA A 308 -7.17 2.66 6.68
N ASP A 309 -7.73 3.77 7.11
CA ASP A 309 -7.18 4.52 8.24
C ASP A 309 -7.49 3.73 9.52
N LEU A 310 -6.52 3.60 10.41
CA LEU A 310 -6.65 2.76 11.61
C LEU A 310 -6.43 3.59 12.87
N SER A 311 -7.27 3.38 13.87
CA SER A 311 -7.09 3.96 15.21
C SER A 311 -7.54 2.95 16.26
N LEU A 312 -6.62 2.47 17.10
CA LEU A 312 -6.88 1.54 18.22
C LEU A 312 -7.78 0.34 17.82
N GLY A 313 -7.57 -0.23 16.64
CA GLY A 313 -8.35 -1.36 16.13
C GLY A 313 -9.68 -1.00 15.46
N ILE A 314 -9.96 0.29 15.27
CA ILE A 314 -11.10 0.78 14.51
C ILE A 314 -10.60 1.23 13.13
N ALA A 315 -11.03 0.53 12.08
CA ALA A 315 -10.74 0.90 10.71
C ALA A 315 -11.81 1.86 10.17
N SER A 316 -11.39 2.82 9.38
CA SER A 316 -12.28 3.77 8.71
C SER A 316 -11.81 3.99 7.25
N ASN A 317 -12.71 4.45 6.40
CA ASN A 317 -12.43 4.74 4.99
C ASN A 317 -11.74 3.58 4.24
N PRO A 318 -12.24 2.33 4.30
CA PRO A 318 -11.65 1.25 3.54
C PRO A 318 -11.80 1.52 2.03
N ARG A 319 -10.68 1.52 1.30
CA ARG A 319 -10.62 1.80 -0.13
C ARG A 319 -9.65 0.86 -0.82
N PRO A 320 -9.96 0.36 -2.04
CA PRO A 320 -9.01 -0.44 -2.81
C PRO A 320 -7.83 0.42 -3.23
N LEU A 321 -6.68 -0.19 -3.46
CA LEU A 321 -5.56 0.53 -4.07
C LEU A 321 -5.82 0.83 -5.56
N GLY A 322 -6.63 0.00 -6.21
CA GLY A 322 -6.96 0.11 -7.62
C GLY A 322 -5.78 -0.15 -8.56
N PRO A 323 -5.98 0.03 -9.88
CA PRO A 323 -4.90 -0.09 -10.84
C PRO A 323 -3.81 0.97 -10.60
N PRO A 324 -2.52 0.64 -10.84
CA PRO A 324 -2.04 -0.59 -11.49
C PRO A 324 -1.74 -1.74 -10.53
N VAL A 325 -1.96 -1.61 -9.21
CA VAL A 325 -1.70 -2.66 -8.22
C VAL A 325 -2.73 -3.76 -8.33
N ASN A 326 -4.01 -3.43 -8.17
CA ASN A 326 -5.10 -4.40 -8.25
C ASN A 326 -5.46 -4.72 -9.70
N THR A 327 -5.76 -5.98 -9.97
CA THR A 327 -6.03 -6.54 -11.29
C THR A 327 -7.31 -7.42 -11.26
N PRO A 328 -7.77 -7.97 -12.39
CA PRO A 328 -8.85 -8.98 -12.38
C PRO A 328 -8.48 -10.32 -11.73
N GLY A 329 -7.24 -10.51 -11.31
CA GLY A 329 -6.76 -11.69 -10.59
C GLY A 329 -6.86 -11.53 -9.08
N ASN A 330 -5.85 -12.03 -8.40
CA ASN A 330 -5.72 -11.91 -6.95
C ASN A 330 -4.43 -11.17 -6.60
N GLU A 331 -4.54 -10.12 -5.84
CA GLU A 331 -3.43 -9.43 -5.20
C GLU A 331 -3.50 -9.61 -3.70
N THR A 332 -2.43 -10.15 -3.11
CA THR A 332 -2.41 -10.62 -1.73
C THR A 332 -1.09 -10.29 -1.03
N CYS A 333 -1.02 -10.60 0.27
CA CYS A 333 0.21 -10.55 1.07
C CYS A 333 0.88 -9.17 1.10
N PRO A 334 0.17 -8.06 1.36
CA PRO A 334 0.77 -6.75 1.36
C PRO A 334 1.83 -6.62 2.45
N PHE A 335 2.95 -6.00 2.08
CA PHE A 335 3.99 -5.54 2.98
C PHE A 335 4.42 -4.13 2.55
N TYR A 336 4.29 -3.16 3.42
CA TYR A 336 4.62 -1.78 3.10
C TYR A 336 5.86 -1.33 3.88
N ASP A 337 6.91 -0.95 3.15
CA ASP A 337 8.11 -0.32 3.69
C ASP A 337 7.87 1.19 3.77
N THR A 338 7.76 1.69 4.99
CA THR A 338 7.49 3.12 5.26
C THR A 338 8.66 4.00 4.85
N ASP A 339 9.89 3.54 5.06
CA ASP A 339 11.11 4.33 4.81
C ASP A 339 11.34 4.55 3.32
N GLN A 340 11.13 3.51 2.51
CA GLN A 340 11.26 3.57 1.06
C GLN A 340 9.96 3.94 0.34
N ARG A 341 8.83 3.96 1.05
CA ARG A 341 7.48 4.15 0.49
C ARG A 341 7.20 3.13 -0.63
N LYS A 342 7.47 1.87 -0.35
CA LYS A 342 7.29 0.76 -1.29
C LYS A 342 6.29 -0.24 -0.75
N LEU A 343 5.35 -0.60 -1.60
CA LEU A 343 4.46 -1.73 -1.38
C LEU A 343 5.03 -2.96 -2.05
N TYR A 344 5.21 -4.01 -1.30
CA TYR A 344 5.54 -5.36 -1.76
C TYR A 344 4.28 -6.21 -1.64
N PHE A 345 4.00 -7.04 -2.64
CA PHE A 345 2.79 -7.86 -2.67
C PHE A 345 2.95 -9.02 -3.64
N SER A 346 1.98 -9.94 -3.65
CA SER A 346 1.96 -11.09 -4.56
C SER A 346 0.74 -11.02 -5.47
N SER A 347 0.90 -11.36 -6.76
CA SER A 347 -0.18 -11.40 -7.74
C SER A 347 -0.10 -12.65 -8.61
N ASP A 348 -1.26 -13.22 -8.95
CA ASP A 348 -1.39 -14.34 -9.90
C ASP A 348 -1.79 -13.89 -11.32
N PHE A 349 -1.90 -12.60 -11.54
CA PHE A 349 -2.39 -12.05 -12.81
C PHE A 349 -1.38 -11.19 -13.56
N LEU A 350 -0.53 -10.44 -12.87
CA LEU A 350 0.50 -9.61 -13.46
C LEU A 350 1.52 -10.45 -14.26
N PRO A 351 2.27 -9.87 -15.22
CA PRO A 351 3.31 -10.60 -15.95
C PRO A 351 4.37 -11.21 -15.02
N GLY A 352 4.41 -12.53 -14.95
CA GLY A 352 5.23 -13.27 -13.98
C GLY A 352 5.79 -14.58 -14.51
N PHE A 353 6.41 -15.36 -13.64
CA PHE A 353 7.09 -16.62 -13.96
C PHE A 353 6.17 -17.84 -13.88
N GLY A 354 5.16 -17.80 -13.02
CA GLY A 354 4.38 -19.00 -12.74
C GLY A 354 3.00 -18.78 -12.16
N GLY A 355 2.82 -19.23 -10.92
CA GLY A 355 1.60 -19.06 -10.17
C GLY A 355 1.47 -17.66 -9.60
N TYR A 356 1.61 -17.50 -8.29
CA TYR A 356 1.83 -16.20 -7.69
C TYR A 356 3.28 -15.79 -7.84
N ASP A 357 3.50 -14.54 -8.18
CA ASP A 357 4.81 -13.89 -8.19
C ASP A 357 4.81 -12.69 -7.26
N ASN A 358 5.97 -12.33 -6.73
CA ASN A 358 6.17 -11.17 -5.89
C ASN A 358 6.49 -9.93 -6.72
N PHE A 359 5.87 -8.80 -6.34
CA PHE A 359 5.99 -7.52 -7.01
C PHE A 359 6.27 -6.40 -6.02
N MET A 360 6.82 -5.30 -6.52
CA MET A 360 7.05 -4.08 -5.78
C MET A 360 6.47 -2.89 -6.56
N SER A 361 5.80 -1.99 -5.86
CA SER A 361 5.31 -0.72 -6.40
C SER A 361 5.67 0.43 -5.48
N VAL A 362 6.08 1.56 -6.04
CA VAL A 362 6.44 2.76 -5.28
C VAL A 362 5.20 3.60 -5.02
N ASP A 363 4.99 3.98 -3.76
CA ASP A 363 3.94 4.92 -3.37
C ASP A 363 4.41 6.37 -3.60
N SER A 364 3.85 7.02 -4.60
CA SER A 364 4.03 8.45 -4.88
C SER A 364 2.80 9.22 -4.42
N ALA A 365 2.82 9.68 -3.17
CA ALA A 365 1.75 10.46 -2.54
C ALA A 365 0.37 9.78 -2.59
N GLY A 366 0.33 8.48 -2.27
CA GLY A 366 -0.89 7.68 -2.26
C GLY A 366 -1.29 7.09 -3.62
N ARG A 367 -0.50 7.34 -4.67
CA ARG A 367 -0.63 6.68 -5.98
C ARG A 367 0.53 5.72 -6.17
N PHE A 368 0.20 4.51 -6.57
CA PHE A 368 1.19 3.45 -6.79
C PHE A 368 1.66 3.46 -8.25
N THR A 369 2.98 3.29 -8.45
CA THR A 369 3.56 3.11 -9.78
C THR A 369 3.19 1.74 -10.37
N ALA A 370 3.45 1.53 -11.67
CA ALA A 370 3.35 0.21 -12.26
C ALA A 370 4.20 -0.79 -11.48
N PRO A 371 3.65 -1.95 -11.10
CA PRO A 371 4.38 -2.96 -10.35
C PRO A 371 5.58 -3.51 -11.11
N VAL A 372 6.68 -3.72 -10.40
CA VAL A 372 7.91 -4.34 -10.90
C VAL A 372 8.03 -5.74 -10.32
N ASN A 373 8.20 -6.75 -11.17
CA ASN A 373 8.43 -8.13 -10.76
C ASN A 373 9.79 -8.26 -10.08
N PHE A 374 9.90 -9.06 -9.02
CA PHE A 374 11.15 -9.26 -8.26
C PHE A 374 12.26 -9.96 -9.07
N GLY A 375 11.92 -10.54 -10.21
CA GLY A 375 12.89 -11.24 -11.05
C GLY A 375 13.29 -12.62 -10.52
N PHE A 376 14.17 -13.28 -11.30
CA PHE A 376 14.72 -14.58 -10.95
C PHE A 376 16.04 -14.40 -10.18
N PRO A 377 16.30 -15.14 -9.09
CA PRO A 377 15.59 -16.33 -8.61
C PRO A 377 14.55 -16.09 -7.51
N LEU A 378 14.21 -14.85 -7.15
CA LEU A 378 13.20 -14.57 -6.13
C LEU A 378 11.82 -15.05 -6.54
N ASN A 379 11.43 -14.81 -7.79
CA ASN A 379 10.29 -15.44 -8.42
C ASN A 379 10.72 -16.62 -9.29
N GLY A 380 9.85 -17.62 -9.35
CA GLY A 380 10.05 -18.85 -10.13
C GLY A 380 8.74 -19.39 -10.68
N PRO A 381 8.74 -20.60 -11.27
CA PRO A 381 7.53 -21.19 -11.83
C PRO A 381 6.43 -21.48 -10.78
N ALA A 382 6.81 -21.79 -9.55
CA ALA A 382 5.91 -22.13 -8.45
C ALA A 382 5.15 -20.88 -7.91
N ASN A 383 4.47 -21.01 -6.79
CA ASN A 383 3.93 -19.86 -6.09
C ASN A 383 5.01 -19.22 -5.22
N ASP A 384 5.25 -17.94 -5.42
CA ASP A 384 6.13 -17.12 -4.59
C ASP A 384 5.28 -16.00 -3.94
N LEU A 385 5.19 -16.02 -2.62
CA LEU A 385 4.19 -15.29 -1.83
C LEU A 385 4.83 -14.59 -0.62
N TYR A 386 4.09 -13.72 0.04
CA TYR A 386 4.45 -13.10 1.32
C TYR A 386 5.81 -12.40 1.33
N PRO A 387 6.10 -11.52 0.36
CA PRO A 387 7.37 -10.82 0.33
C PRO A 387 7.50 -9.88 1.53
N THR A 388 8.70 -9.84 2.12
CA THR A 388 9.11 -8.83 3.08
C THR A 388 10.45 -8.27 2.67
N PHE A 389 10.80 -7.08 3.13
CA PHE A 389 12.12 -6.51 2.93
C PHE A 389 12.52 -5.62 4.10
N ASP A 390 13.77 -5.75 4.54
CA ASP A 390 14.39 -4.84 5.50
C ASP A 390 15.61 -4.19 4.81
N ALA A 391 15.47 -2.92 4.49
CA ALA A 391 16.50 -2.15 3.81
C ALA A 391 17.79 -1.99 4.65
N ARG A 392 17.71 -2.11 5.98
CA ARG A 392 18.86 -2.02 6.89
C ARG A 392 19.76 -3.25 6.80
N THR A 393 19.19 -4.39 6.51
CA THR A 393 19.91 -5.67 6.37
C THR A 393 20.00 -6.12 4.92
N MET A 394 19.38 -5.39 3.99
CA MET A 394 19.24 -5.76 2.59
C MET A 394 18.75 -7.20 2.42
N SER A 395 17.82 -7.60 3.24
CA SER A 395 17.30 -8.97 3.28
C SER A 395 15.81 -9.00 3.58
N GLY A 396 15.19 -10.14 3.31
CA GLY A 396 13.78 -10.34 3.58
C GLY A 396 13.42 -11.81 3.61
N TYR A 397 12.12 -12.05 3.77
CA TYR A 397 11.55 -13.39 3.69
C TYR A 397 10.54 -13.44 2.56
N PHE A 398 10.37 -14.61 2.01
CA PHE A 398 9.24 -14.95 1.15
C PHE A 398 8.83 -16.39 1.38
N THR A 399 7.67 -16.75 0.91
CA THR A 399 7.09 -18.08 1.01
C THR A 399 7.06 -18.69 -0.39
N SER A 400 7.47 -19.94 -0.53
CA SER A 400 7.44 -20.61 -1.84
C SER A 400 7.16 -22.10 -1.70
N ASN A 401 6.45 -22.66 -2.68
CA ASN A 401 6.30 -24.09 -2.85
C ASN A 401 7.15 -24.62 -4.01
N ARG A 402 8.29 -23.97 -4.27
CA ARG A 402 9.25 -24.35 -5.31
C ARG A 402 9.85 -25.72 -5.04
N ILE A 403 10.36 -26.35 -6.10
CA ILE A 403 11.13 -27.61 -5.97
C ILE A 403 12.29 -27.38 -4.99
N GLY A 404 12.40 -28.27 -4.00
CA GLY A 404 13.35 -28.15 -2.89
C GLY A 404 12.73 -27.76 -1.56
N SER A 405 11.46 -27.34 -1.54
CA SER A 405 10.67 -27.21 -0.31
C SER A 405 10.48 -28.59 0.36
N LEU A 406 10.34 -28.61 1.69
CA LEU A 406 10.08 -29.84 2.44
C LEU A 406 8.68 -30.37 2.08
N ALA A 407 8.61 -31.61 1.60
CA ALA A 407 7.34 -32.15 1.15
C ALA A 407 7.29 -33.68 1.24
N LYS A 408 6.15 -34.21 1.74
CA LYS A 408 5.81 -35.64 1.71
C LYS A 408 4.71 -35.96 0.67
N LYS A 409 3.94 -34.96 0.25
CA LYS A 409 2.74 -35.12 -0.60
C LYS A 409 2.93 -34.62 -2.05
N GLY A 410 4.16 -34.64 -2.55
CA GLY A 410 4.51 -34.13 -3.88
C GLY A 410 5.54 -33.01 -3.81
N ALA A 411 6.34 -32.85 -4.86
CA ALA A 411 7.53 -31.98 -4.86
C ALA A 411 7.20 -30.47 -4.68
N THR A 412 5.97 -30.08 -4.88
CA THR A 412 5.49 -28.68 -4.81
C THR A 412 4.21 -28.54 -3.99
N CYS A 413 3.90 -29.52 -3.09
CA CYS A 413 2.65 -29.52 -2.33
C CYS A 413 2.58 -28.38 -1.33
N CYS A 414 3.72 -28.08 -0.73
CA CYS A 414 3.77 -27.41 0.56
C CYS A 414 4.63 -26.15 0.46
N ASN A 415 4.20 -25.12 1.19
CA ASN A 415 4.90 -23.84 1.23
C ASN A 415 5.98 -23.88 2.32
N ASP A 416 7.17 -23.41 1.99
CA ASP A 416 8.25 -23.16 2.93
C ASP A 416 8.64 -21.69 2.96
N ILE A 417 9.27 -21.27 4.04
CA ILE A 417 9.83 -19.94 4.20
C ILE A 417 11.26 -19.94 3.75
N TYR A 418 11.56 -18.99 2.88
CA TYR A 418 12.89 -18.69 2.38
C TYR A 418 13.31 -17.32 2.87
N ARG A 419 14.59 -17.18 3.19
CA ARG A 419 15.25 -15.90 3.40
C ARG A 419 16.01 -15.53 2.14
N TYR A 420 16.03 -14.24 1.81
CA TYR A 420 16.89 -13.75 0.75
C TYR A 420 17.70 -12.54 1.22
N SER A 421 18.86 -12.32 0.60
CA SER A 421 19.73 -11.18 0.88
C SER A 421 20.49 -10.74 -0.36
N TYR A 422 20.80 -9.44 -0.40
CA TYR A 422 21.61 -8.82 -1.43
C TYR A 422 23.01 -8.52 -0.87
N PRO A 423 23.96 -9.47 -0.89
CA PRO A 423 25.24 -9.34 -0.18
C PRO A 423 26.14 -8.24 -0.72
N HIS A 424 26.01 -7.91 -2.01
CA HIS A 424 26.83 -6.91 -2.67
C HIS A 424 26.17 -5.51 -2.73
N GLN A 425 24.92 -5.39 -2.31
CA GLN A 425 24.26 -4.10 -2.17
C GLN A 425 24.54 -3.53 -0.77
N LYS A 426 24.95 -2.26 -0.72
CA LYS A 426 25.12 -1.60 0.57
C LYS A 426 23.75 -1.51 1.24
N PRO A 427 23.67 -1.86 2.55
CA PRO A 427 22.47 -1.57 3.32
C PRO A 427 22.04 -0.14 3.05
N ILE A 428 20.80 0.02 2.69
CA ILE A 428 20.17 1.32 2.76
C ILE A 428 20.06 1.54 4.28
N VAL A 429 21.16 2.03 4.87
CA VAL A 429 21.04 2.60 6.19
C VAL A 429 20.04 3.71 5.95
N PRO A 430 18.81 3.65 6.50
CA PRO A 430 18.07 4.86 6.71
C PRO A 430 19.11 5.68 7.43
N SER A 431 19.50 6.84 6.90
CA SER A 431 20.28 7.78 7.71
C SER A 431 19.57 7.67 9.04
N VAL A 432 20.29 7.27 10.10
CA VAL A 432 19.69 7.11 11.42
C VAL A 432 19.11 8.47 11.73
N VAL A 433 17.96 8.71 11.14
CA VAL A 433 16.95 9.50 11.74
C VAL A 433 16.53 8.57 12.87
N GLU A 434 17.27 8.65 13.99
CA GLU A 434 16.64 8.45 15.25
C GLU A 434 15.23 8.97 15.06
N ASP A 435 14.24 8.07 15.12
CA ASP A 435 12.83 8.41 15.21
C ASP A 435 12.57 8.92 16.65
N THR A 436 13.44 9.76 17.05
CA THR A 436 13.30 10.82 18.00
C THR A 436 12.90 11.99 17.15
N LEU A 437 11.59 12.33 17.14
CA LEU A 437 11.00 13.61 16.80
C LEU A 437 12.03 14.51 16.14
N MET A 438 12.09 14.56 14.77
CA MET A 438 12.91 15.55 14.10
C MET A 438 12.59 16.86 14.77
N THR A 439 13.51 17.40 15.55
CA THR A 439 13.25 18.68 16.23
C THR A 439 12.81 19.66 15.15
N ALA A 440 11.91 20.55 15.48
CA ALA A 440 11.45 21.60 14.57
C ALA A 440 12.62 22.25 13.82
N GLU A 441 13.77 22.40 14.48
CA GLU A 441 15.02 22.92 13.92
C GLU A 441 15.60 22.04 12.80
N ARG A 442 15.62 20.73 12.95
CA ARG A 442 16.11 19.81 11.89
C ARG A 442 15.22 19.85 10.67
N ARG A 443 13.89 19.92 10.87
CA ARG A 443 12.92 19.98 9.77
C ARG A 443 13.05 21.30 8.99
N ILE A 444 13.26 22.41 9.67
CA ILE A 444 13.53 23.70 9.04
C ILE A 444 14.88 23.68 8.31
N THR A 445 15.88 23.01 8.86
CA THR A 445 17.15 22.80 8.17
C THR A 445 16.95 22.02 6.88
N SER A 446 16.16 20.93 6.90
CA SER A 446 15.84 20.16 5.70
C SER A 446 15.05 20.96 4.65
N LEU A 447 14.14 21.84 5.06
CA LEU A 447 13.48 22.79 4.16
C LEU A 447 14.49 23.75 3.52
N ARG A 448 15.44 24.29 4.29
CA ARG A 448 16.47 25.21 3.80
C ARG A 448 17.46 24.55 2.85
N GLU A 449 17.78 23.27 3.05
CA GLU A 449 18.66 22.48 2.16
C GLU A 449 18.07 22.26 0.77
N LYS A 450 16.75 22.36 0.60
CA LYS A 450 16.08 22.26 -0.70
C LYS A 450 16.14 23.54 -1.52
N LEU A 451 16.52 24.65 -0.92
CA LEU A 451 16.55 25.97 -1.55
C LEU A 451 17.85 26.22 -2.35
N PRO A 452 17.83 27.10 -3.38
CA PRO A 452 16.65 27.74 -3.94
C PRO A 452 15.83 26.81 -4.84
N ILE A 453 14.49 26.95 -4.80
CA ILE A 453 13.60 26.27 -5.74
C ILE A 453 13.25 27.22 -6.87
N ARG A 454 13.59 26.84 -8.09
CA ARG A 454 13.38 27.63 -9.30
C ARG A 454 12.24 27.04 -10.12
N LEU A 455 11.25 27.87 -10.45
CA LEU A 455 10.07 27.49 -11.20
C LEU A 455 9.99 28.33 -12.47
N TYR A 456 9.94 27.68 -13.62
CA TYR A 456 10.10 28.27 -14.94
C TYR A 456 8.78 28.44 -15.69
N PHE A 457 8.70 29.45 -16.54
CA PHE A 457 7.52 29.83 -17.31
C PHE A 457 7.85 30.10 -18.77
N HIS A 458 6.87 29.90 -19.64
CA HIS A 458 6.99 30.39 -21.01
C HIS A 458 6.94 31.93 -21.04
N ASN A 459 7.28 32.49 -22.21
CA ASN A 459 7.25 33.93 -22.40
C ASN A 459 5.84 34.47 -22.17
N ASP A 460 5.74 35.58 -21.42
CA ASP A 460 4.50 36.29 -21.09
C ASP A 460 3.42 35.46 -20.36
N GLU A 461 3.76 34.26 -19.85
CA GLU A 461 2.86 33.41 -19.09
C GLU A 461 3.04 33.57 -17.56
N PRO A 462 1.96 33.42 -16.78
CA PRO A 462 0.55 33.17 -17.13
C PRO A 462 -0.18 34.41 -17.61
N ASP A 463 -1.32 34.24 -18.29
CA ASP A 463 -2.25 35.28 -18.79
C ASP A 463 -1.55 36.32 -19.69
N PRO A 464 -1.16 35.96 -20.92
CA PRO A 464 -0.44 36.86 -21.82
C PRO A 464 -1.15 38.20 -22.02
N ARG A 465 -0.36 39.28 -22.07
CA ARG A 465 -0.80 40.69 -22.25
C ARG A 465 -1.65 41.27 -21.12
N SER A 466 -1.80 40.58 -20.00
CA SER A 466 -2.51 41.10 -18.83
C SER A 466 -1.60 42.04 -18.03
N TRP A 467 -2.21 43.11 -17.49
CA TRP A 467 -1.59 44.02 -16.52
C TRP A 467 -1.88 43.65 -15.07
N ASP A 468 -2.67 42.58 -14.86
CA ASP A 468 -3.00 42.11 -13.52
C ASP A 468 -1.77 41.51 -12.84
N THR A 469 -1.73 41.61 -11.54
CA THR A 469 -0.69 41.02 -10.69
C THR A 469 -1.09 39.62 -10.19
N LEU A 470 -2.34 39.24 -10.41
CA LEU A 470 -2.93 37.95 -10.00
C LEU A 470 -3.35 37.13 -11.22
N THR A 471 -3.43 35.81 -11.03
CA THR A 471 -3.96 34.85 -12.01
C THR A 471 -4.87 33.84 -11.33
N SER A 472 -5.80 33.28 -12.08
CA SER A 472 -6.59 32.11 -11.61
C SER A 472 -5.87 30.78 -11.84
N LEU A 473 -4.83 30.75 -12.66
CA LEU A 473 -4.09 29.53 -12.99
C LEU A 473 -3.20 29.09 -11.84
N THR A 474 -3.07 27.77 -11.64
CA THR A 474 -2.08 27.18 -10.74
C THR A 474 -0.73 27.02 -11.45
N TYR A 475 0.35 26.91 -10.68
CA TYR A 475 1.67 26.65 -11.27
C TYR A 475 1.68 25.29 -12.00
N GLU A 476 0.99 24.27 -11.53
CA GLU A 476 0.89 22.99 -12.23
C GLU A 476 0.26 23.15 -13.62
N GLN A 477 -0.79 23.96 -13.76
CA GLN A 477 -1.42 24.24 -15.05
C GLN A 477 -0.45 24.95 -16.00
N THR A 478 0.26 25.97 -15.51
CA THR A 478 1.27 26.69 -16.32
C THR A 478 2.45 25.81 -16.68
N TYR A 479 2.93 24.95 -15.78
CA TYR A 479 3.97 23.97 -16.03
C TYR A 479 3.56 22.97 -17.12
N ARG A 480 2.36 22.41 -17.03
CA ARG A 480 1.84 21.46 -18.03
C ARG A 480 1.71 22.14 -19.41
N ALA A 481 1.17 23.35 -19.45
CA ALA A 481 1.08 24.14 -20.67
C ALA A 481 2.46 24.42 -21.27
N TYR A 482 3.44 24.79 -20.44
CA TYR A 482 4.83 25.03 -20.89
C TYR A 482 5.45 23.77 -21.51
N LYS A 483 5.22 22.61 -20.93
CA LYS A 483 5.71 21.33 -21.47
C LYS A 483 5.16 21.01 -22.86
N THR A 484 3.94 21.42 -23.17
CA THR A 484 3.36 21.19 -24.52
C THR A 484 4.04 22.00 -25.62
N LEU A 485 4.79 23.04 -25.26
CA LEU A 485 5.50 23.91 -26.21
C LEU A 485 6.90 23.40 -26.62
N LEU A 486 7.37 22.27 -26.07
CA LEU A 486 8.66 21.69 -26.42
C LEU A 486 8.86 21.49 -27.94
N PRO A 487 7.87 21.05 -28.72
CA PRO A 487 7.99 20.98 -30.17
C PRO A 487 8.24 22.34 -30.85
N ASP A 488 7.62 23.42 -30.35
CA ASP A 488 7.79 24.78 -30.86
C ASP A 488 9.23 25.29 -30.61
N TYR A 489 9.77 24.97 -29.45
CA TYR A 489 11.17 25.22 -29.14
C TYR A 489 12.11 24.48 -30.07
N HIS A 490 11.85 23.20 -30.37
CA HIS A 490 12.63 22.44 -31.36
C HIS A 490 12.52 23.04 -32.78
N GLN A 491 11.30 23.46 -33.17
CA GLN A 491 11.08 24.09 -34.47
C GLN A 491 11.87 25.39 -34.63
N ALA A 492 11.94 26.23 -33.59
CA ALA A 492 12.71 27.46 -33.57
C ALA A 492 14.22 27.25 -33.81
N TRP A 493 14.74 26.07 -33.42
CA TRP A 493 16.14 25.70 -33.62
C TRP A 493 16.40 24.94 -34.91
N GLY A 494 15.36 24.60 -35.71
CA GLY A 494 15.45 23.96 -37.03
C GLY A 494 16.39 22.73 -37.01
N ASP A 495 17.37 22.70 -37.92
CA ASP A 495 18.32 21.58 -38.02
C ASP A 495 19.49 21.63 -37.03
N ASN A 496 19.54 22.61 -36.16
CA ASN A 496 20.59 22.73 -35.14
C ASN A 496 20.39 21.67 -34.04
N ALA A 497 21.03 20.51 -34.19
CA ALA A 497 20.92 19.39 -33.26
C ALA A 497 21.43 19.72 -31.84
N ASP A 498 22.48 20.52 -31.72
CA ASP A 498 23.05 20.90 -30.42
C ASP A 498 22.13 21.87 -29.67
N GLY A 499 21.51 22.81 -30.40
CA GLY A 499 20.50 23.71 -29.85
C GLY A 499 19.28 22.94 -29.33
N ARG A 500 18.76 21.97 -30.08
CA ARG A 500 17.65 21.12 -29.63
C ARG A 500 17.99 20.28 -28.39
N LYS A 501 19.19 19.68 -28.36
CA LYS A 501 19.67 18.96 -27.17
C LYS A 501 19.82 19.86 -25.94
N ALA A 502 20.23 21.11 -26.13
CA ALA A 502 20.31 22.08 -25.04
C ALA A 502 18.92 22.43 -24.50
N ILE A 503 17.92 22.54 -25.37
CA ILE A 503 16.51 22.74 -24.99
C ILE A 503 15.96 21.51 -24.23
N ASP A 504 16.20 20.29 -24.73
CA ASP A 504 15.78 19.06 -24.04
C ASP A 504 16.36 18.98 -22.63
N ARG A 505 17.64 19.31 -22.51
CA ARG A 505 18.32 19.34 -21.22
C ARG A 505 17.74 20.41 -20.29
N PHE A 506 17.44 21.60 -20.83
CA PHE A 506 16.79 22.67 -20.06
C PHE A 506 15.41 22.21 -19.51
N PHE A 507 14.58 21.60 -20.35
CA PHE A 507 13.28 21.11 -19.88
C PHE A 507 13.43 20.03 -18.81
N ALA A 508 14.36 19.08 -18.95
CA ALA A 508 14.58 18.00 -17.99
C ALA A 508 15.21 18.50 -16.66
N GLU A 509 16.33 19.24 -16.77
CA GLU A 509 17.16 19.60 -15.62
C GLU A 509 16.66 20.86 -14.87
N HIS A 510 15.82 21.68 -15.53
CA HIS A 510 15.31 22.92 -14.93
C HIS A 510 13.78 22.90 -14.77
N VAL A 511 13.01 22.69 -15.84
CA VAL A 511 11.56 22.77 -15.77
C VAL A 511 10.98 21.60 -14.96
N ASP A 512 11.32 20.35 -15.31
CA ASP A 512 10.84 19.16 -14.63
C ASP A 512 11.44 19.02 -13.22
N ALA A 513 12.74 19.23 -13.10
CA ALA A 513 13.43 19.17 -11.82
C ALA A 513 12.93 20.23 -10.84
N GLY A 514 12.59 21.44 -11.32
CA GLY A 514 12.00 22.51 -10.51
C GLY A 514 10.64 22.12 -9.93
N PHE A 515 9.76 21.57 -10.77
CA PHE A 515 8.44 21.12 -10.34
C PHE A 515 8.52 19.96 -9.34
N ASN A 516 9.40 18.98 -9.58
CA ASN A 516 9.62 17.87 -8.65
C ASN A 516 10.17 18.35 -7.29
N ARG A 517 11.14 19.29 -7.29
CA ARG A 517 11.66 19.88 -6.05
C ARG A 517 10.58 20.63 -5.27
N LEU A 518 9.69 21.34 -5.96
CA LEU A 518 8.56 22.02 -5.31
C LEU A 518 7.66 21.00 -4.59
N ASN A 519 7.34 19.87 -5.22
CA ASN A 519 6.49 18.84 -4.62
C ASN A 519 7.17 18.17 -3.40
N ASP A 520 8.45 17.85 -3.49
CA ASP A 520 9.24 17.35 -2.35
C ASP A 520 9.24 18.35 -1.19
N PHE A 521 9.44 19.63 -1.51
CA PHE A 521 9.44 20.71 -0.52
C PHE A 521 8.06 20.87 0.14
N ILE A 522 6.97 20.77 -0.61
CA ILE A 522 5.60 20.83 -0.09
C ILE A 522 5.37 19.72 0.93
N GLY A 523 5.87 18.51 0.70
CA GLY A 523 5.79 17.41 1.65
C GLY A 523 6.41 17.77 3.02
N LEU A 524 7.63 18.33 3.02
CA LEU A 524 8.32 18.77 4.24
C LEU A 524 7.62 19.98 4.89
N LEU A 525 7.14 20.92 4.06
CA LEU A 525 6.44 22.11 4.51
C LEU A 525 5.14 21.77 5.26
N LYS A 526 4.36 20.82 4.72
CA LYS A 526 3.14 20.34 5.37
C LYS A 526 3.43 19.76 6.75
N GLN A 527 4.45 18.94 6.87
CA GLN A 527 4.83 18.34 8.15
C GLN A 527 5.22 19.41 9.19
N ALA A 528 6.03 20.39 8.79
CA ALA A 528 6.42 21.47 9.69
C ALA A 528 5.21 22.32 10.18
N LEU A 529 4.24 22.55 9.29
CA LEU A 529 3.02 23.30 9.62
C LEU A 529 2.08 22.49 10.52
N ILE A 530 1.94 21.18 10.30
CA ILE A 530 1.18 20.27 11.17
C ILE A 530 1.76 20.28 12.60
N GLU A 531 3.06 20.38 12.75
CA GLU A 531 3.76 20.50 14.03
C GLU A 531 3.63 21.88 14.68
N GLY A 532 2.85 22.79 14.08
CA GLY A 532 2.58 24.11 14.62
C GLY A 532 3.64 25.16 14.30
N GLN A 533 4.58 24.87 13.37
CA GLN A 533 5.53 25.89 12.94
C GLN A 533 4.83 26.98 12.14
N ARG A 534 5.25 28.23 12.34
CA ARG A 534 4.90 29.35 11.47
C ARG A 534 6.03 29.59 10.48
N ILE A 535 5.71 29.57 9.20
CA ILE A 535 6.70 29.60 8.13
C ILE A 535 6.39 30.77 7.20
N GLU A 536 7.43 31.53 6.87
CA GLU A 536 7.38 32.54 5.82
C GLU A 536 8.32 32.13 4.69
N LEU A 537 7.78 32.04 3.47
CA LEU A 537 8.54 31.78 2.26
C LEU A 537 8.83 33.11 1.58
N GLN A 538 10.10 33.42 1.36
CA GLN A 538 10.50 34.56 0.55
C GLN A 538 10.63 34.11 -0.90
N VAL A 539 9.83 34.72 -1.79
CA VAL A 539 9.75 34.39 -3.20
C VAL A 539 10.09 35.59 -4.05
N ARG A 540 11.03 35.38 -4.97
CA ARG A 540 11.51 36.37 -5.91
C ARG A 540 11.07 36.04 -7.34
N GLY A 541 10.61 37.03 -8.09
CA GLY A 541 10.19 36.87 -9.49
C GLY A 541 11.15 37.55 -10.44
N PHE A 542 11.39 36.90 -11.58
CA PHE A 542 12.24 37.37 -12.67
C PHE A 542 11.47 37.34 -13.99
N ALA A 543 11.79 38.28 -14.88
CA ALA A 543 11.26 38.34 -16.23
C ALA A 543 12.34 38.70 -17.23
N SER A 544 12.23 38.27 -18.49
CA SER A 544 13.15 38.62 -19.55
C SER A 544 12.92 40.07 -20.05
N PRO A 545 13.90 40.74 -20.66
CA PRO A 545 13.86 42.18 -20.96
C PRO A 545 12.98 42.57 -22.15
N LEU A 546 12.10 41.70 -22.63
CA LEU A 546 11.24 41.92 -23.82
C LEU A 546 10.11 42.94 -23.64
N ALA A 547 9.75 43.31 -22.39
CA ALA A 547 8.66 44.23 -22.09
C ALA A 547 9.13 45.34 -21.15
N LYS A 548 8.28 46.36 -20.90
CA LYS A 548 8.59 47.47 -19.98
C LYS A 548 8.71 46.96 -18.54
N SER A 549 9.60 47.61 -17.76
CA SER A 549 9.92 47.20 -16.38
C SER A 549 8.70 47.08 -15.45
N ASP A 550 7.72 47.98 -15.58
CA ASP A 550 6.47 47.91 -14.80
C ASP A 550 5.59 46.72 -15.18
N TYR A 551 5.51 46.40 -16.48
CA TYR A 551 4.84 45.18 -16.96
C TYR A 551 5.52 43.91 -16.45
N ASN A 552 6.89 43.88 -16.52
CA ASN A 552 7.69 42.75 -16.08
C ASN A 552 7.58 42.54 -14.55
N ALA A 553 7.43 43.62 -13.78
CA ALA A 553 7.14 43.54 -12.35
C ALA A 553 5.76 42.89 -12.08
N ASN A 554 4.73 43.32 -12.80
CA ASN A 554 3.39 42.72 -12.70
C ASN A 554 3.37 41.25 -13.13
N LEU A 555 4.08 40.91 -14.25
CA LEU A 555 4.23 39.52 -14.71
C LEU A 555 4.94 38.64 -13.64
N SER A 556 5.94 39.18 -12.99
CA SER A 556 6.64 38.48 -11.89
C SER A 556 5.69 38.18 -10.71
N LEU A 557 4.82 39.13 -10.32
CA LEU A 557 3.82 38.93 -9.29
C LEU A 557 2.76 37.91 -9.74
N ARG A 558 2.33 37.93 -10.99
CA ARG A 558 1.38 36.96 -11.58
C ARG A 558 1.92 35.54 -11.55
N ARG A 559 3.23 35.35 -11.84
CA ARG A 559 3.93 34.07 -11.70
C ARG A 559 3.97 33.58 -10.27
N ILE A 560 4.23 34.47 -9.31
CA ILE A 560 4.19 34.13 -7.88
C ILE A 560 2.75 33.76 -7.47
N SER A 561 1.74 34.50 -7.95
CA SER A 561 0.33 34.18 -7.72
C SER A 561 -0.04 32.75 -8.17
N SER A 562 0.44 32.31 -9.35
CA SER A 562 0.21 30.95 -9.82
C SER A 562 0.79 29.87 -8.87
N MET A 563 1.97 30.13 -8.30
CA MET A 563 2.54 29.24 -7.28
C MET A 563 1.70 29.24 -5.99
N VAL A 564 1.23 30.40 -5.54
CA VAL A 564 0.34 30.48 -4.35
C VAL A 564 -0.97 29.72 -4.60
N ASN A 565 -1.56 29.83 -5.80
CA ASN A 565 -2.74 29.05 -6.19
C ASN A 565 -2.47 27.55 -6.18
N TYR A 566 -1.25 27.11 -6.61
CA TYR A 566 -0.87 25.72 -6.52
C TYR A 566 -0.74 25.26 -5.07
N LEU A 567 -0.08 26.03 -4.20
CA LEU A 567 -0.03 25.72 -2.75
C LEU A 567 -1.43 25.64 -2.11
N ARG A 568 -2.39 26.46 -2.57
CA ARG A 568 -3.78 26.44 -2.08
C ARG A 568 -4.57 25.20 -2.55
N SER A 569 -4.21 24.61 -3.69
CA SER A 569 -4.96 23.52 -4.32
C SER A 569 -4.32 22.15 -4.17
N VAL A 570 -3.00 22.08 -3.93
CA VAL A 570 -2.26 20.82 -3.84
C VAL A 570 -2.79 19.95 -2.69
N ASP A 571 -2.85 18.63 -2.93
CA ASP A 571 -3.33 17.63 -1.97
C ASP A 571 -4.72 18.00 -1.39
N ASP A 572 -5.66 18.29 -2.28
CA ASP A 572 -7.03 18.68 -1.93
C ASP A 572 -7.12 19.92 -1.01
N GLY A 573 -6.15 20.84 -1.13
CA GLY A 573 -6.10 22.07 -0.38
C GLY A 573 -5.50 21.93 1.03
N ALA A 574 -4.67 20.93 1.26
CA ALA A 574 -4.07 20.65 2.58
C ALA A 574 -3.29 21.82 3.18
N LEU A 575 -2.73 22.73 2.36
CA LEU A 575 -2.03 23.94 2.83
C LEU A 575 -2.94 25.20 2.96
N ARG A 576 -4.18 25.14 2.45
CA ARG A 576 -5.11 26.28 2.48
C ARG A 576 -5.35 26.80 3.91
N PRO A 577 -5.63 25.98 4.94
CA PRO A 577 -5.85 26.47 6.30
C PRO A 577 -4.66 27.25 6.88
N TYR A 578 -3.43 26.85 6.51
CA TYR A 578 -2.21 27.50 6.98
C TYR A 578 -1.96 28.83 6.27
N LEU A 579 -2.29 28.93 4.98
CA LEU A 579 -2.24 30.20 4.22
C LEU A 579 -3.28 31.18 4.75
N ASP A 580 -4.50 30.71 5.00
CA ASP A 580 -5.61 31.55 5.46
C ASP A 580 -5.44 32.02 6.92
N SER A 581 -4.85 31.18 7.79
CA SER A 581 -4.51 31.57 9.16
C SER A 581 -3.22 32.38 9.30
N GLY A 582 -2.45 32.55 8.20
CA GLY A 582 -1.15 33.20 8.23
C GLY A 582 -0.05 32.38 8.95
N ALA A 583 -0.29 31.09 9.24
CA ALA A 583 0.76 30.18 9.69
C ALA A 583 1.77 29.88 8.57
N LEU A 584 1.31 29.92 7.32
CA LEU A 584 2.17 29.96 6.12
C LEU A 584 1.99 31.32 5.47
N ARG A 585 3.07 32.10 5.36
CA ARG A 585 3.08 33.40 4.69
C ARG A 585 3.99 33.36 3.47
N ILE A 586 3.62 34.12 2.45
CA ILE A 586 4.41 34.32 1.24
C ILE A 586 4.77 35.80 1.16
N SER A 587 6.05 36.10 1.31
CA SER A 587 6.57 37.47 1.05
C SER A 587 7.18 37.51 -0.34
N THR A 588 6.85 38.54 -1.09
CA THR A 588 7.17 38.63 -2.51
C THR A 588 8.09 39.81 -2.79
N SER A 589 9.07 39.57 -3.65
CA SER A 589 10.01 40.60 -4.15
C SER A 589 10.04 40.51 -5.67
N PRO A 590 9.26 41.30 -6.41
CA PRO A 590 9.36 41.36 -7.86
C PRO A 590 10.62 42.12 -8.26
N PHE A 591 11.49 41.52 -9.07
CA PHE A 591 12.69 42.20 -9.62
C PHE A 591 12.56 42.62 -11.07
N GLY A 592 11.52 42.12 -11.78
CA GLY A 592 11.38 42.40 -13.21
C GLY A 592 12.66 41.98 -13.98
N GLU A 593 13.23 42.92 -14.73
CA GLU A 593 14.41 42.70 -15.58
C GLU A 593 15.71 43.21 -14.96
N ASP A 594 15.70 43.81 -13.77
CA ASP A 594 16.84 44.56 -13.16
C ASP A 594 18.13 43.76 -13.01
N ARG A 595 18.13 42.45 -13.29
CA ARG A 595 19.31 41.56 -13.23
C ARG A 595 19.31 40.51 -14.35
N SER A 596 18.86 40.85 -15.55
CA SER A 596 18.96 39.95 -16.71
C SER A 596 20.42 39.63 -17.03
N ALA A 597 20.70 38.39 -17.41
CA ALA A 597 22.05 38.01 -17.84
C ALA A 597 22.46 38.74 -19.09
N THR A 598 23.70 39.19 -19.15
CA THR A 598 24.30 39.77 -20.35
C THR A 598 24.24 38.76 -21.50
N GLY A 599 23.55 39.11 -22.59
CA GLY A 599 23.47 38.27 -23.80
C GLY A 599 22.07 37.69 -24.15
N VAL A 600 21.04 38.00 -23.38
CA VAL A 600 19.66 37.70 -23.76
C VAL A 600 19.17 38.80 -24.72
N SER A 601 18.65 38.42 -25.89
CA SER A 601 18.12 39.37 -26.89
C SER A 601 16.84 40.04 -26.35
N ASP A 602 16.77 41.36 -26.48
CA ASP A 602 15.60 42.19 -26.19
C ASP A 602 14.78 42.56 -27.48
N GLN A 603 15.18 41.98 -28.61
CA GLN A 603 14.54 42.26 -29.90
C GLN A 603 13.39 41.32 -30.21
N LEU A 604 12.22 41.87 -30.46
CA LEU A 604 11.01 41.10 -30.77
C LEU A 604 11.09 40.32 -32.10
N GLU A 605 11.94 40.78 -33.06
CA GLU A 605 12.21 40.12 -34.33
C GLU A 605 13.12 38.88 -34.16
N ASP A 606 13.94 38.83 -33.13
CA ASP A 606 14.78 37.69 -32.80
C ASP A 606 14.07 36.70 -31.87
N LEU A 607 13.04 36.06 -32.35
CA LEU A 607 12.27 35.09 -31.53
C LEU A 607 13.13 33.92 -31.00
N GLN A 608 14.14 33.49 -31.78
CA GLN A 608 15.02 32.41 -31.32
C GLN A 608 15.85 32.85 -30.12
N GLY A 609 16.47 34.04 -30.12
CA GLY A 609 17.29 34.55 -29.02
C GLY A 609 16.48 35.04 -27.84
N SER A 610 15.34 35.71 -28.10
CA SER A 610 14.52 36.37 -27.06
C SER A 610 13.47 35.46 -26.41
N VAL A 611 12.96 34.44 -27.10
CA VAL A 611 11.89 33.56 -26.60
C VAL A 611 12.34 32.12 -26.47
N TYR A 612 12.93 31.53 -27.51
CA TYR A 612 13.18 30.09 -27.60
C TYR A 612 14.61 29.68 -27.22
N SER A 613 15.46 30.59 -26.75
CA SER A 613 16.78 30.24 -26.25
C SER A 613 16.74 29.76 -24.80
N VAL A 614 17.73 28.94 -24.44
CA VAL A 614 17.93 28.52 -23.05
C VAL A 614 18.18 29.72 -22.15
N GLY A 615 19.01 30.71 -22.60
CA GLY A 615 19.29 31.92 -21.86
C GLY A 615 18.03 32.69 -21.48
N ALA A 616 17.20 33.01 -22.49
CA ALA A 616 15.92 33.70 -22.25
C ALA A 616 14.96 32.89 -21.34
N SER A 617 14.95 31.58 -21.48
CA SER A 617 14.11 30.70 -20.66
C SER A 617 14.54 30.65 -19.21
N LEU A 618 15.84 30.73 -18.93
CA LEU A 618 16.38 30.79 -17.56
C LEU A 618 16.00 32.08 -16.82
N GLU A 619 15.76 33.20 -17.52
CA GLU A 619 15.33 34.45 -16.91
C GLU A 619 13.84 34.47 -16.52
N ARG A 620 13.02 33.62 -17.10
CA ARG A 620 11.57 33.57 -16.90
C ARG A 620 11.20 32.60 -15.79
N ARG A 621 11.48 33.01 -14.56
CA ARG A 621 11.31 32.13 -13.39
C ARG A 621 10.84 32.90 -12.16
N ILE A 622 10.44 32.14 -11.17
CA ILE A 622 10.38 32.57 -9.78
C ILE A 622 11.32 31.69 -8.96
N GLU A 623 11.84 32.21 -7.86
CA GLU A 623 12.69 31.48 -6.93
C GLU A 623 12.14 31.57 -5.50
N ILE A 624 11.92 30.43 -4.85
CA ILE A 624 11.77 30.38 -3.40
C ILE A 624 13.17 30.41 -2.83
N GLU A 625 13.57 31.52 -2.22
CA GLU A 625 14.95 31.75 -1.80
C GLU A 625 15.20 31.44 -0.34
N GLN A 626 14.23 31.72 0.52
CA GLN A 626 14.40 31.58 1.96
C GLN A 626 13.15 31.02 2.63
N VAL A 627 13.40 30.25 3.69
CA VAL A 627 12.42 29.81 4.69
C VAL A 627 12.78 30.49 6.00
N LEU A 628 11.90 31.40 6.44
CA LEU A 628 12.00 32.08 7.72
C LEU A 628 11.01 31.42 8.70
N LEU A 629 11.48 31.21 9.93
CA LEU A 629 10.57 30.90 11.03
C LEU A 629 9.92 32.19 11.49
N GLY A 630 8.60 32.27 11.38
CA GLY A 630 7.85 33.20 12.18
C GLY A 630 8.08 32.87 13.66
N ALA A 631 8.20 33.88 14.51
CA ALA A 631 8.22 33.63 15.95
C ALA A 631 7.03 32.72 16.25
N ALA A 632 7.29 31.56 16.87
CA ALA A 632 6.23 30.71 17.35
C ALA A 632 5.37 31.60 18.25
N ALA A 633 4.13 31.89 17.83
CA ALA A 633 3.18 32.39 18.79
C ALA A 633 3.10 31.27 19.81
N ALA A 634 3.57 31.52 21.03
CA ALA A 634 3.27 30.64 22.14
C ALA A 634 1.78 30.34 22.04
N PRO A 635 1.34 29.06 22.12
CA PRO A 635 -0.08 28.76 22.07
C PRO A 635 -0.78 29.71 23.01
N ILE A 636 -1.77 30.43 22.50
CA ILE A 636 -2.52 31.41 23.33
C ILE A 636 -3.14 30.56 24.43
N ILE A 637 -2.63 30.73 25.64
CA ILE A 637 -3.17 30.11 26.84
C ILE A 637 -3.90 31.23 27.57
N HIS A 638 -5.19 31.21 27.49
CA HIS A 638 -6.03 32.22 28.18
C HIS A 638 -6.02 31.98 29.68
N ALA A 639 -5.84 33.04 30.45
CA ALA A 639 -6.03 32.97 31.90
C ALA A 639 -7.53 32.83 32.22
N ILE A 640 -7.85 31.96 33.16
CA ILE A 640 -9.19 31.90 33.72
C ILE A 640 -9.27 33.01 34.77
N ASP A 641 -9.80 34.18 34.38
CA ASP A 641 -10.06 35.32 35.24
C ASP A 641 -11.46 35.90 34.95
N ALA A 642 -11.81 36.96 35.65
CA ALA A 642 -13.13 37.63 35.51
C ALA A 642 -13.29 38.39 34.18
N GLY A 643 -12.24 38.52 33.36
CA GLY A 643 -12.23 39.33 32.13
C GLY A 643 -12.86 38.67 30.90
N GLY A 644 -13.08 37.35 30.97
CA GLY A 644 -13.56 36.56 29.84
C GLY A 644 -12.46 36.22 28.83
N ILE A 645 -12.76 35.30 27.91
CA ILE A 645 -11.86 34.81 26.88
C ILE A 645 -12.43 35.12 25.51
N SER A 646 -11.60 35.61 24.59
CA SER A 646 -11.96 35.77 23.18
C SER A 646 -10.95 35.07 22.29
N GLU A 647 -11.43 34.29 21.34
CA GLU A 647 -10.60 33.54 20.37
C GLU A 647 -11.14 33.72 18.96
N ASP A 648 -10.26 34.08 18.02
CA ASP A 648 -10.59 34.14 16.61
C ASP A 648 -10.18 32.82 15.93
N ILE A 649 -11.18 32.10 15.40
CA ILE A 649 -10.97 30.81 14.75
C ILE A 649 -10.90 30.91 13.22
N GLY A 650 -10.84 32.14 12.66
CA GLY A 650 -10.64 32.40 11.25
C GLY A 650 -11.89 32.15 10.40
N VAL A 651 -11.72 31.58 9.21
CA VAL A 651 -12.81 31.36 8.25
C VAL A 651 -13.51 30.03 8.50
N LEU A 652 -14.85 30.07 8.50
CA LEU A 652 -15.75 28.93 8.56
C LEU A 652 -16.55 28.86 7.24
N HIS A 653 -16.83 27.67 6.74
CA HIS A 653 -17.71 27.50 5.56
C HIS A 653 -19.09 27.05 5.99
N GLN A 654 -20.13 27.69 5.43
CA GLN A 654 -21.52 27.31 5.65
C GLN A 654 -21.72 25.85 5.24
N ALA A 655 -22.48 25.08 6.01
CA ALA A 655 -22.64 23.63 5.90
C ALA A 655 -21.38 22.80 6.21
N GLY A 656 -20.21 23.41 6.44
CA GLY A 656 -19.00 22.72 6.90
C GLY A 656 -19.04 22.47 8.42
N GLN A 657 -18.37 21.41 8.87
CA GLN A 657 -18.10 21.15 10.28
C GLN A 657 -16.66 21.51 10.60
N ARG A 658 -16.42 22.27 11.65
CA ARG A 658 -15.07 22.62 12.12
C ARG A 658 -15.05 22.69 13.64
N SER A 659 -13.95 22.23 14.25
CA SER A 659 -13.70 22.40 15.67
C SER A 659 -12.43 23.21 15.91
N ALA A 660 -12.40 23.96 17.00
CA ALA A 660 -11.24 24.69 17.51
C ALA A 660 -11.00 24.31 18.97
N THR A 661 -9.74 24.16 19.35
CA THR A 661 -9.33 23.88 20.74
C THR A 661 -8.75 25.14 21.37
N ILE A 662 -9.37 25.61 22.44
CA ILE A 662 -8.99 26.79 23.21
C ILE A 662 -8.31 26.29 24.49
N ARG A 663 -7.07 26.70 24.73
CA ARG A 663 -6.33 26.35 25.93
C ARG A 663 -6.56 27.41 27.02
N VAL A 664 -6.90 26.94 28.21
CA VAL A 664 -7.15 27.78 29.37
C VAL A 664 -6.27 27.33 30.53
N ARG A 665 -5.71 28.32 31.24
CA ARG A 665 -4.91 28.08 32.46
C ARG A 665 -5.68 28.51 33.66
N ASN A 666 -5.78 27.65 34.66
CA ASN A 666 -6.32 28.04 35.98
C ASN A 666 -5.35 28.99 36.68
N THR A 667 -5.68 30.28 36.69
CA THR A 667 -4.94 31.35 37.38
C THR A 667 -5.59 31.79 38.69
N THR A 668 -6.67 31.13 39.14
CA THR A 668 -7.45 31.53 40.31
C THR A 668 -6.79 31.21 41.65
N GLY A 669 -5.68 30.44 41.63
CA GLY A 669 -4.99 30.02 42.87
C GLY A 669 -5.72 28.93 43.67
N LYS A 670 -6.87 28.43 43.20
CA LYS A 670 -7.67 27.37 43.79
C LYS A 670 -8.02 26.31 42.73
N PRO A 671 -8.20 25.03 43.11
CA PRO A 671 -8.76 24.04 42.19
C PRO A 671 -10.10 24.50 41.64
N LEU A 672 -10.32 24.27 40.32
CA LEU A 672 -11.50 24.70 39.58
C LEU A 672 -12.02 23.58 38.71
N ARG A 673 -13.34 23.37 38.72
CA ARG A 673 -13.97 22.37 37.84
C ARG A 673 -15.05 23.07 36.98
N PHE A 674 -15.05 22.71 35.67
CA PHE A 674 -16.11 23.13 34.78
C PHE A 674 -17.37 22.27 35.02
N THR A 675 -18.50 22.91 35.35
CA THR A 675 -19.74 22.21 35.68
C THR A 675 -20.76 22.24 34.53
N GLY A 676 -20.49 23.03 33.50
CA GLY A 676 -21.33 23.10 32.30
C GLY A 676 -21.12 24.40 31.54
N GLY A 677 -21.90 24.59 30.46
CA GLY A 677 -21.86 25.78 29.64
C GLY A 677 -23.15 25.97 28.86
N ARG A 678 -23.58 27.24 28.71
CA ARG A 678 -24.74 27.63 27.91
C ARG A 678 -24.29 28.45 26.70
N PRO A 679 -24.31 27.85 25.47
CA PRO A 679 -23.98 28.58 24.25
C PRO A 679 -25.05 29.61 23.87
N ASP A 680 -24.63 30.64 23.13
CA ASP A 680 -25.53 31.72 22.65
C ASP A 680 -26.38 31.31 21.46
N CYS A 681 -25.97 30.23 20.73
CA CYS A 681 -26.66 29.73 19.55
C CYS A 681 -26.60 28.20 19.50
N ASP A 682 -27.44 27.61 18.69
CA ASP A 682 -27.41 26.20 18.30
C ASP A 682 -26.43 25.91 17.16
N CYS A 683 -25.68 26.93 16.71
CA CYS A 683 -24.70 26.82 15.65
C CYS A 683 -23.33 26.29 16.13
N MET A 684 -23.07 26.26 17.43
CA MET A 684 -21.84 25.76 18.06
C MET A 684 -22.15 24.89 19.27
N THR A 685 -21.31 23.88 19.48
CA THR A 685 -21.29 23.05 20.70
C THR A 685 -19.93 23.19 21.37
N PHE A 686 -19.90 23.01 22.70
CA PHE A 686 -18.69 23.13 23.49
C PHE A 686 -18.51 21.92 24.37
N THR A 687 -17.25 21.40 24.45
CA THR A 687 -16.85 20.41 25.42
C THR A 687 -15.78 21.00 26.33
N PHE A 688 -15.80 20.60 27.60
CA PHE A 688 -14.94 21.13 28.66
C PHE A 688 -14.02 20.06 29.21
N PRO A 689 -12.88 20.44 29.84
CA PRO A 689 -12.01 19.50 30.50
C PRO A 689 -12.76 18.70 31.55
N GLU A 690 -12.54 17.39 31.58
CA GLU A 690 -13.07 16.52 32.63
C GLU A 690 -12.22 16.62 33.91
N GLY A 691 -12.90 16.60 35.07
CA GLY A 691 -12.22 16.62 36.38
C GLY A 691 -11.90 18.03 36.88
N THR A 692 -11.02 18.10 37.88
CA THR A 692 -10.62 19.34 38.54
C THR A 692 -9.33 19.87 37.92
N LEU A 693 -9.31 21.13 37.55
CA LEU A 693 -8.14 21.81 37.03
C LEU A 693 -7.38 22.48 38.18
N GLU A 694 -6.25 21.93 38.56
CA GLU A 694 -5.42 22.44 39.64
C GLU A 694 -4.86 23.84 39.34
N PRO A 695 -4.48 24.65 40.36
CA PRO A 695 -3.85 25.95 40.13
C PRO A 695 -2.61 25.84 39.23
N GLY A 696 -2.58 26.66 38.19
CA GLY A 696 -1.52 26.68 37.17
C GLY A 696 -1.66 25.60 36.06
N ALA A 697 -2.53 24.61 36.24
CA ALA A 697 -2.78 23.58 35.23
C ALA A 697 -3.50 24.17 34.01
N ILE A 698 -3.29 23.50 32.85
CA ILE A 698 -3.89 23.88 31.56
C ILE A 698 -4.97 22.85 31.21
N GLY A 699 -6.16 23.34 30.86
CA GLY A 699 -7.25 22.53 30.31
C GLY A 699 -7.57 22.95 28.88
N GLU A 700 -8.30 22.13 28.17
CA GLU A 700 -8.72 22.38 26.77
C GLU A 700 -10.23 22.42 26.67
N ILE A 701 -10.75 23.52 26.08
CA ILE A 701 -12.15 23.68 25.73
C ILE A 701 -12.26 23.53 24.22
N THR A 702 -13.08 22.59 23.75
CA THR A 702 -13.31 22.41 22.31
C THR A 702 -14.61 23.07 21.92
N ALA A 703 -14.56 23.98 20.93
CA ALA A 703 -15.70 24.57 20.27
C ALA A 703 -15.91 23.94 18.90
N ALA A 704 -17.06 23.33 18.66
CA ALA A 704 -17.39 22.69 17.39
C ALA A 704 -18.54 23.46 16.70
N PHE A 705 -18.28 23.88 15.45
CA PHE A 705 -19.21 24.54 14.57
C PHE A 705 -19.98 23.51 13.72
N ASN A 706 -21.30 23.64 13.62
CA ASN A 706 -22.16 22.67 12.93
C ASN A 706 -22.65 23.11 11.54
N GLY A 707 -22.11 24.20 10.99
CA GLY A 707 -22.46 24.72 9.67
C GLY A 707 -23.70 25.59 9.61
N ARG A 708 -24.38 25.87 10.75
CA ARG A 708 -25.67 26.60 10.80
C ARG A 708 -25.50 28.07 11.25
N ALA A 709 -24.68 28.84 10.58
CA ALA A 709 -24.55 30.27 10.84
C ALA A 709 -24.81 31.09 9.59
N PRO A 710 -25.28 32.36 9.73
CA PRO A 710 -25.42 33.29 8.61
C PRO A 710 -24.03 33.62 8.05
N LEU A 711 -24.00 33.96 6.75
CA LEU A 711 -22.79 34.44 6.09
C LEU A 711 -22.29 35.76 6.68
N GLY A 712 -20.99 35.96 6.69
CA GLY A 712 -20.32 37.16 7.17
C GLY A 712 -19.68 37.01 8.56
N PRO A 713 -19.38 38.14 9.23
CA PRO A 713 -18.74 38.11 10.55
C PRO A 713 -19.60 37.40 11.60
N LEU A 714 -19.00 36.44 12.27
CA LEU A 714 -19.60 35.65 13.35
C LEU A 714 -18.94 36.06 14.69
N SER A 715 -19.77 36.37 15.69
CA SER A 715 -19.34 36.49 17.08
C SER A 715 -20.33 35.73 17.95
N ARG A 716 -19.90 34.61 18.53
CA ARG A 716 -20.74 33.74 19.37
C ARG A 716 -19.96 33.28 20.57
N GLY A 717 -20.65 33.02 21.66
CA GLY A 717 -19.99 32.63 22.88
C GLY A 717 -20.73 31.57 23.66
N VAL A 718 -20.08 31.17 24.72
CA VAL A 718 -20.62 30.28 25.73
C VAL A 718 -20.41 30.91 27.11
N THR A 719 -21.45 30.91 27.95
CA THR A 719 -21.29 31.18 29.35
C THR A 719 -21.04 29.89 30.07
N ILE A 720 -19.83 29.72 30.57
CA ILE A 720 -19.33 28.51 31.24
C ILE A 720 -19.59 28.68 32.73
N THR A 721 -20.06 27.63 33.39
CA THR A 721 -20.23 27.57 34.86
C THR A 721 -19.14 26.74 35.49
N THR A 722 -18.66 27.16 36.65
CA THR A 722 -17.63 26.51 37.43
C THR A 722 -18.08 26.28 38.86
N ASP A 723 -17.39 25.41 39.59
CA ASP A 723 -17.62 25.19 41.02
C ASP A 723 -16.79 26.11 41.94
N GLY A 724 -16.08 27.10 41.36
CA GLY A 724 -15.20 28.02 42.08
C GLY A 724 -15.41 29.49 41.68
N GLU A 725 -14.39 30.31 41.88
CA GLU A 725 -14.37 31.70 41.42
C GLU A 725 -13.39 31.86 40.25
N PRO A 726 -13.82 32.45 39.10
CA PRO A 726 -15.19 33.02 38.89
C PRO A 726 -16.22 31.88 38.71
N ALA A 727 -17.41 32.05 39.30
CA ALA A 727 -18.51 31.09 39.18
C ALA A 727 -19.04 30.97 37.73
N THR A 728 -18.79 31.99 36.93
CA THR A 728 -19.09 32.00 35.51
C THR A 728 -17.96 32.64 34.72
N LEU A 729 -17.61 32.02 33.57
CA LEU A 729 -16.61 32.51 32.62
C LEU A 729 -17.26 32.72 31.27
N ARG A 730 -16.96 33.84 30.59
CA ARG A 730 -17.42 34.07 29.24
C ARG A 730 -16.33 33.72 28.22
N LEU A 731 -16.62 32.81 27.31
CA LEU A 731 -15.79 32.54 26.14
C LEU A 731 -16.52 33.02 24.89
N VAL A 732 -15.88 33.87 24.10
CA VAL A 732 -16.41 34.39 22.83
C VAL A 732 -15.53 33.86 21.68
N ILE A 733 -16.15 33.27 20.66
CA ILE A 733 -15.54 32.86 19.43
C ILE A 733 -15.89 33.87 18.34
N THR A 734 -14.88 34.37 17.65
CA THR A 734 -15.04 35.17 16.43
C THR A 734 -14.57 34.41 15.21
N ALA A 735 -15.26 34.61 14.09
CA ALA A 735 -14.94 33.98 12.81
C ALA A 735 -15.56 34.76 11.64
N THR A 736 -15.20 34.44 10.42
CA THR A 736 -15.93 34.85 9.21
C THR A 736 -16.56 33.62 8.57
N VAL A 737 -17.87 33.64 8.30
CA VAL A 737 -18.61 32.57 7.65
C VAL A 737 -18.70 32.87 6.16
N GLU A 738 -18.15 32.00 5.33
CA GLU A 738 -18.20 32.10 3.87
C GLU A 738 -19.15 31.05 3.28
N PRO A 739 -19.63 31.25 2.04
CA PRO A 739 -20.43 30.25 1.35
C PRO A 739 -19.64 28.93 1.21
N HIS A 740 -20.36 27.82 1.19
CA HIS A 740 -19.80 26.55 0.72
C HIS A 740 -19.75 26.60 -0.81
N GLU A 741 -18.54 26.53 -1.41
CA GLU A 741 -18.38 26.37 -2.85
C GLU A 741 -18.80 24.98 -3.32
#